data_99e60f59c75cabecf2104b0fc9e24e15
#
_entry.id   99e60f59c75cabecf2104b0fc9e24e15
#
_cell.length_a   1.000
_cell.length_b   1.000
_cell.length_c   1.000
_cell.angle_alpha   90.00
_cell.angle_beta   90.00
_cell.angle_gamma   90.00
#
_symmetry.space_group_name_H-M   'P 1'
#
loop_
_entity.id
_entity.type
_entity.pdbx_description
1 polymer ?
#
loop_
_entity_poly.entity_id
_entity_poly.type
_entity_poly.pdbx_seq_one_letter_code
_entity_poly.pdbx_strand_id
1 'polypeptide(L)'
;MRIYVSGPLACCWLFPALLSAAQVKGTVIDPSGAPIAGAQVSVVSRVGVEAQTAASSSGAFELEAAETAGAKLMVTAPGFSTRTLPLEREVTVRLEIAPQIDSVRVVGSAIDVPASEQGGSVSVISRQEIRERNQAMAIDLLREVPGLAFSQTGATGGLAGLFIRGGYAAFSLVEIDGVPVNSFGGNFDFAHIPAEALDRVEVISGPQSAIYGPYANSGAINFVTREPDSPPAMDILAEGGSNYERRFGISGTGRLAGFGIAASASRLDTDGPVANGDYHNEDLLLNITRHFRRQMLALHGDFDSNQVGEPGPWGSDPKHTFTGIDTISRSKNNFSDYLAHYQADLWDRVRQELFGTFFLNNNGYQSAYGFAFNRDLRAQGEARTIVSVTRHYTAALGVSDGLEEVQNSYITDADYQTFPIRRRDTAVYLENRLEIGGRLFLSAGVRGEFIHTASIPADGFSRPFFPAQTISRANPKLAAAYVMGRTRWHSSFGTGIRPPAGFDLAYTNNPALQPERTRSIDAGVEQKLFHDRLALDGTYFYNRFYDLIVTLGGSLSQLGLYQTGNLANSRAQGAEFAAKLRPARWVFVTGWYTRLKTEILSLNGSANLAPVPFQVGQELLRRPANSGAVVATFTRGKVAADVTGYFRGSVLDVEPAFGATNGLYQNPGYANVGINLNYALGRGLTAYGNLRNALNRHYEEVLGYPSPRLNFVAGMKWTLGD
;
A
#
# COMPACT_ATOMS: atom_id res chain seq x y z
N MET A 1 25.86 14.65 65.26
CA MET A 1 27.18 15.27 64.90
C MET A 1 26.96 16.02 63.60
N ARG A 2 26.86 17.37 63.73
CA ARG A 2 26.62 18.29 62.63
C ARG A 2 27.97 18.68 62.04
N ILE A 3 28.13 18.60 60.72
CA ILE A 3 29.24 19.30 60.02
C ILE A 3 28.59 20.13 58.92
N TYR A 4 28.66 21.46 59.10
CA TYR A 4 28.42 22.48 58.07
C TYR A 4 29.68 22.62 57.21
N VAL A 5 29.56 22.65 55.91
CA VAL A 5 30.55 23.22 55.00
C VAL A 5 29.86 24.20 54.07
N SER A 6 30.16 25.47 54.28
CA SER A 6 29.80 26.60 53.45
C SER A 6 30.88 26.81 52.38
N GLY A 7 30.43 26.86 51.10
CA GLY A 7 31.29 27.29 49.98
C GLY A 7 30.50 28.23 49.05
N PRO A 8 31.09 29.25 48.46
CA PRO A 8 30.40 30.42 47.91
C PRO A 8 29.77 30.16 46.54
N LEU A 9 28.54 30.65 46.36
CA LEU A 9 27.85 30.78 45.08
C LEU A 9 28.60 31.80 44.17
N ALA A 10 29.20 31.32 43.11
CA ALA A 10 29.58 32.14 41.97
C ALA A 10 28.36 32.35 41.06
N CYS A 11 27.80 33.54 41.06
CA CYS A 11 26.76 33.98 40.15
C CYS A 11 27.40 34.17 38.74
N CYS A 12 27.28 33.16 37.86
CA CYS A 12 27.50 33.33 36.43
C CYS A 12 26.28 34.02 35.81
N TRP A 13 26.41 35.29 35.50
CA TRP A 13 25.50 36.02 34.63
C TRP A 13 25.63 35.47 33.22
N LEU A 14 24.72 34.55 32.81
CA LEU A 14 24.50 34.21 31.42
C LEU A 14 23.75 35.37 30.77
N PHE A 15 24.42 36.18 30.00
CA PHE A 15 23.81 37.06 29.01
C PHE A 15 23.03 36.18 28.02
N PRO A 16 21.70 36.39 27.83
CA PRO A 16 21.05 35.80 26.69
C PRO A 16 21.62 36.48 25.44
N ALA A 17 22.31 35.73 24.61
CA ALA A 17 22.58 36.15 23.26
C ALA A 17 21.22 36.39 22.60
N LEU A 18 20.87 37.63 22.30
CA LEU A 18 19.77 38.02 21.45
C LEU A 18 20.07 37.45 20.07
N LEU A 19 19.53 36.26 19.77
CA LEU A 19 19.41 35.77 18.41
C LEU A 19 18.46 36.74 17.68
N SER A 20 19.01 37.51 16.76
CA SER A 20 18.22 38.38 15.87
C SER A 20 17.33 37.48 15.02
N ALA A 21 16.04 37.50 15.27
CA ALA A 21 15.06 36.87 14.40
C ALA A 21 14.92 37.73 13.13
N ALA A 22 15.20 37.19 11.98
CA ALA A 22 14.90 37.85 10.70
C ALA A 22 13.45 37.67 10.37
N GLN A 23 12.73 38.76 10.11
CA GLN A 23 11.38 38.74 9.61
C GLN A 23 11.41 38.50 8.09
N VAL A 24 10.81 37.42 7.63
CA VAL A 24 10.67 37.07 6.20
C VAL A 24 9.23 37.33 5.79
N LYS A 25 9.07 38.18 4.77
CA LYS A 25 7.76 38.52 4.21
C LYS A 25 7.73 38.17 2.73
N GLY A 26 6.54 37.87 2.21
CA GLY A 26 6.42 37.62 0.78
C GLY A 26 5.02 37.31 0.33
N THR A 27 4.91 36.97 -0.95
CA THR A 27 3.67 36.53 -1.58
C THR A 27 3.89 35.24 -2.34
N VAL A 28 2.92 34.33 -2.25
CA VAL A 28 2.89 33.09 -3.03
C VAL A 28 1.88 33.26 -4.16
N ILE A 29 2.35 33.07 -5.39
CA ILE A 29 1.55 33.23 -6.60
C ILE A 29 1.67 32.00 -7.51
N ASP A 30 0.63 31.78 -8.33
CA ASP A 30 0.63 30.75 -9.37
C ASP A 30 1.38 31.22 -10.64
N PRO A 31 1.55 30.36 -11.68
CA PRO A 31 2.19 30.74 -12.94
C PRO A 31 1.47 31.87 -13.70
N SER A 32 0.18 32.12 -13.41
CA SER A 32 -0.58 33.23 -14.00
C SER A 32 -0.47 34.55 -13.22
N GLY A 33 0.20 34.52 -12.04
CA GLY A 33 0.31 35.64 -11.12
C GLY A 33 -0.85 35.78 -10.15
N ALA A 34 -1.77 34.82 -10.10
CA ALA A 34 -2.87 34.82 -9.11
C ALA A 34 -2.34 34.34 -7.72
N PRO A 35 -2.83 34.95 -6.62
CA PRO A 35 -2.40 34.54 -5.27
C PRO A 35 -2.82 33.10 -4.93
N ILE A 36 -1.96 32.38 -4.22
CA ILE A 36 -2.26 31.04 -3.70
C ILE A 36 -2.52 31.16 -2.21
N ALA A 37 -3.80 31.11 -1.84
CA ALA A 37 -4.24 31.10 -0.45
C ALA A 37 -3.90 29.76 0.23
N GLY A 38 -3.53 29.80 1.52
CA GLY A 38 -3.25 28.59 2.30
C GLY A 38 -1.92 27.88 1.95
N ALA A 39 -1.09 28.46 1.07
CA ALA A 39 0.24 27.89 0.79
C ALA A 39 1.06 27.82 2.08
N GLN A 40 1.60 26.67 2.40
CA GLN A 40 2.47 26.44 3.56
C GLN A 40 3.86 27.00 3.26
N VAL A 41 4.33 27.87 4.10
CA VAL A 41 5.66 28.49 3.99
C VAL A 41 6.48 28.10 5.21
N SER A 42 7.56 27.38 5.01
CA SER A 42 8.42 26.84 6.06
C SER A 42 9.85 27.30 5.89
N VAL A 43 10.50 27.72 6.96
CA VAL A 43 11.97 27.86 6.99
C VAL A 43 12.56 26.54 7.42
N VAL A 44 13.35 25.95 6.53
CA VAL A 44 13.97 24.64 6.70
C VAL A 44 15.48 24.80 6.76
N SER A 45 16.09 24.37 7.85
CA SER A 45 17.52 24.23 8.00
C SER A 45 17.96 22.77 7.83
N ARG A 46 19.23 22.50 8.01
CA ARG A 46 19.76 21.12 8.04
C ARG A 46 19.23 20.30 9.23
N VAL A 47 18.61 20.96 10.21
CA VAL A 47 18.12 20.35 11.46
C VAL A 47 16.60 20.12 11.43
N GLY A 48 15.91 20.61 10.40
CA GLY A 48 14.45 20.47 10.24
C GLY A 48 13.74 21.80 10.02
N VAL A 49 12.42 21.81 10.19
CA VAL A 49 11.57 23.00 10.08
C VAL A 49 11.79 23.88 11.31
N GLU A 50 12.30 25.10 11.12
CA GLU A 50 12.56 26.06 12.20
C GLU A 50 11.34 26.97 12.49
N ALA A 51 10.61 27.32 11.44
CA ALA A 51 9.40 28.14 11.54
C ALA A 51 8.48 27.85 10.37
N GLN A 52 7.17 28.00 10.57
CA GLN A 52 6.16 27.73 9.56
C GLN A 52 4.96 28.69 9.68
N THR A 53 4.40 29.09 8.53
CA THR A 53 3.18 29.91 8.44
C THR A 53 2.39 29.49 7.19
N ALA A 54 1.12 29.92 7.12
CA ALA A 54 0.30 29.76 5.91
C ALA A 54 0.07 31.12 5.23
N ALA A 55 0.07 31.13 3.91
CA ALA A 55 -0.24 32.32 3.13
C ALA A 55 -1.72 32.71 3.29
N SER A 56 -2.00 34.00 3.41
CA SER A 56 -3.34 34.59 3.50
C SER A 56 -4.13 34.40 2.21
N SER A 57 -5.40 34.81 2.20
CA SER A 57 -6.24 34.82 0.98
C SER A 57 -5.68 35.65 -0.17
N SER A 58 -4.79 36.61 0.12
CA SER A 58 -4.05 37.41 -0.89
C SER A 58 -2.71 36.78 -1.28
N GLY A 59 -2.41 35.56 -0.81
CA GLY A 59 -1.12 34.90 -1.00
C GLY A 59 0.02 35.46 -0.15
N ALA A 60 -0.22 36.50 0.67
CA ALA A 60 0.80 37.12 1.50
C ALA A 60 1.11 36.27 2.72
N PHE A 61 2.40 36.19 3.09
CA PHE A 61 2.86 35.54 4.31
C PHE A 61 3.89 36.38 5.06
N GLU A 62 3.98 36.14 6.35
CA GLU A 62 4.98 36.72 7.22
C GLU A 62 5.44 35.67 8.24
N LEU A 63 6.76 35.53 8.42
CA LEU A 63 7.37 34.49 9.21
C LEU A 63 8.58 35.05 9.95
N GLU A 64 8.69 34.76 11.24
CA GLU A 64 9.89 35.04 12.03
C GLU A 64 10.77 33.80 12.10
N ALA A 65 12.01 33.89 11.63
CA ALA A 65 12.95 32.78 11.67
C ALA A 65 14.33 33.25 12.20
N ALA A 66 15.02 32.36 12.89
CA ALA A 66 16.39 32.61 13.26
C ALA A 66 17.28 32.64 11.98
N GLU A 67 18.23 33.59 11.90
CA GLU A 67 19.23 33.60 10.84
C GLU A 67 20.20 32.42 11.01
N THR A 68 19.77 31.22 10.63
CA THR A 68 20.60 30.02 10.66
C THR A 68 21.35 29.88 9.33
N ALA A 69 22.65 29.73 9.38
CA ALA A 69 23.49 29.59 8.19
C ALA A 69 23.08 28.40 7.34
N GLY A 70 22.59 28.66 6.11
CA GLY A 70 22.14 27.64 5.18
C GLY A 70 20.64 27.27 5.29
N ALA A 71 19.85 28.00 6.09
CA ALA A 71 18.41 27.87 6.08
C ALA A 71 17.81 28.28 4.73
N LYS A 72 16.74 27.59 4.31
CA LYS A 72 16.04 27.81 3.03
C LYS A 72 14.57 28.02 3.30
N LEU A 73 13.93 28.79 2.45
CA LEU A 73 12.49 28.95 2.43
C LEU A 73 11.90 27.84 1.56
N MET A 74 11.08 26.97 2.13
CA MET A 74 10.33 25.93 1.42
C MET A 74 8.87 26.34 1.38
N VAL A 75 8.27 26.36 0.19
CA VAL A 75 6.87 26.71 -0.01
C VAL A 75 6.17 25.55 -0.69
N THR A 76 5.07 25.10 -0.10
CA THR A 76 4.22 24.01 -0.62
C THR A 76 2.77 24.50 -0.69
N ALA A 77 2.05 24.06 -1.69
CA ALA A 77 0.60 24.29 -1.79
C ALA A 77 -0.04 23.11 -2.54
N PRO A 78 -1.29 22.72 -2.19
CA PRO A 78 -1.99 21.67 -2.90
C PRO A 78 -2.07 21.96 -4.41
N GLY A 79 -1.67 20.99 -5.23
CA GLY A 79 -1.63 21.15 -6.70
C GLY A 79 -0.46 21.94 -7.27
N PHE A 80 0.53 22.32 -6.44
CA PHE A 80 1.73 23.04 -6.87
C PHE A 80 3.01 22.31 -6.47
N SER A 81 4.06 22.42 -7.30
CA SER A 81 5.39 21.89 -6.99
C SER A 81 5.99 22.60 -5.80
N THR A 82 6.53 21.84 -4.85
CA THR A 82 7.31 22.41 -3.74
C THR A 82 8.47 23.22 -4.28
N ARG A 83 8.60 24.47 -3.85
CA ARG A 83 9.70 25.33 -4.23
C ARG A 83 10.57 25.67 -3.03
N THR A 84 11.87 25.43 -3.17
CA THR A 84 12.86 25.77 -2.13
C THR A 84 13.76 26.88 -2.66
N LEU A 85 13.84 27.98 -1.89
CA LEU A 85 14.58 29.20 -2.23
C LEU A 85 15.57 29.56 -1.13
N PRO A 86 16.62 30.32 -1.40
CA PRO A 86 17.40 30.95 -0.34
C PRO A 86 16.48 31.77 0.58
N LEU A 87 16.85 31.88 1.85
CA LEU A 87 16.12 32.71 2.81
C LEU A 87 16.45 34.20 2.54
N GLU A 88 15.44 34.94 2.05
CA GLU A 88 15.51 36.38 1.79
C GLU A 88 14.41 37.11 2.58
N ARG A 89 14.66 38.37 2.97
CA ARG A 89 13.71 39.13 3.81
C ARG A 89 12.39 39.48 3.10
N GLU A 90 12.43 39.68 1.79
CA GLU A 90 11.24 39.87 0.94
C GLU A 90 11.36 38.98 -0.29
N VAL A 91 10.33 38.15 -0.53
CA VAL A 91 10.35 37.20 -1.64
C VAL A 91 8.98 37.00 -2.27
N THR A 92 8.92 37.00 -3.59
CA THR A 92 7.74 36.54 -4.33
C THR A 92 8.00 35.12 -4.81
N VAL A 93 7.26 34.18 -4.26
CA VAL A 93 7.36 32.77 -4.61
C VAL A 93 6.34 32.43 -5.65
N ARG A 94 6.78 32.20 -6.89
CA ARG A 94 5.92 31.70 -7.95
C ARG A 94 6.00 30.19 -7.92
N LEU A 95 4.93 29.52 -7.49
CA LEU A 95 4.82 28.07 -7.56
C LEU A 95 4.41 27.65 -8.96
N GLU A 96 5.05 26.63 -9.48
CA GLU A 96 4.60 25.96 -10.70
C GLU A 96 3.56 24.91 -10.35
N ILE A 97 2.59 24.69 -11.23
CA ILE A 97 1.56 23.67 -11.03
C ILE A 97 2.30 22.32 -10.93
N ALA A 98 2.17 21.65 -9.80
CA ALA A 98 2.81 20.36 -9.62
C ALA A 98 2.29 19.38 -10.68
N PRO A 99 3.16 18.67 -11.38
CA PRO A 99 2.82 17.33 -11.76
C PRO A 99 2.62 16.57 -10.44
N GLN A 100 1.48 15.97 -10.25
CA GLN A 100 0.96 15.41 -9.01
C GLN A 100 1.88 14.38 -8.30
N ILE A 101 3.06 14.06 -8.83
CA ILE A 101 4.00 13.04 -8.40
C ILE A 101 5.28 13.62 -7.75
N ASP A 102 5.71 14.83 -8.06
CA ASP A 102 7.07 15.32 -7.71
C ASP A 102 7.23 15.75 -6.24
N SER A 103 6.16 15.93 -5.48
CA SER A 103 6.23 16.38 -4.08
C SER A 103 6.07 15.26 -3.04
N VAL A 104 5.75 14.03 -3.48
CA VAL A 104 5.52 12.91 -2.59
C VAL A 104 6.84 12.18 -2.36
N ARG A 105 7.28 12.11 -1.11
CA ARG A 105 8.33 11.19 -0.69
C ARG A 105 7.69 9.81 -0.53
N VAL A 106 8.16 8.85 -1.30
CA VAL A 106 7.64 7.49 -1.31
C VAL A 106 8.51 6.63 -0.39
N VAL A 107 7.86 5.88 0.48
CA VAL A 107 8.51 4.90 1.38
C VAL A 107 8.95 3.65 0.58
N GLY A 108 9.57 3.81 -0.57
CA GLY A 108 10.08 2.72 -1.43
C GLY A 108 11.56 2.41 -1.24
N SER A 109 12.17 3.00 -0.21
CA SER A 109 13.62 2.98 0.05
C SER A 109 13.85 3.20 1.54
N ALA A 110 14.89 2.63 2.11
CA ALA A 110 15.37 2.96 3.45
C ALA A 110 15.88 4.43 3.53
N ILE A 111 16.15 5.01 2.37
CA ILE A 111 16.57 6.42 2.21
C ILE A 111 15.41 7.19 1.57
N ASP A 112 14.97 8.27 2.18
CA ASP A 112 13.91 9.14 1.64
C ASP A 112 14.27 9.67 0.25
N VAL A 113 13.47 9.30 -0.75
CA VAL A 113 13.71 9.63 -2.17
C VAL A 113 12.47 10.23 -2.81
N PRO A 114 12.56 11.38 -3.48
CA PRO A 114 11.48 11.87 -4.31
C PRO A 114 11.09 10.85 -5.38
N ALA A 115 9.79 10.73 -5.69
CA ALA A 115 9.30 9.77 -6.70
C ALA A 115 9.95 9.98 -8.07
N SER A 116 10.25 11.23 -8.45
CA SER A 116 10.94 11.59 -9.70
C SER A 116 12.38 11.07 -9.82
N GLU A 117 13.02 10.74 -8.71
CA GLU A 117 14.41 10.28 -8.64
C GLU A 117 14.49 8.75 -8.43
N GLN A 118 13.35 8.09 -8.28
CA GLN A 118 13.27 6.62 -8.16
C GLN A 118 13.49 5.93 -9.51
N GLY A 119 14.32 4.89 -9.53
CA GLY A 119 14.57 4.11 -10.74
C GLY A 119 13.50 3.05 -11.03
N GLY A 120 12.54 2.81 -10.13
CA GLY A 120 11.42 1.90 -10.30
C GLY A 120 10.11 2.62 -10.62
N SER A 121 9.08 1.84 -10.99
CA SER A 121 7.73 2.35 -11.21
C SER A 121 7.01 2.54 -9.88
N VAL A 122 6.58 3.75 -9.61
CA VAL A 122 5.85 4.14 -8.40
C VAL A 122 4.57 4.85 -8.78
N SER A 123 3.46 4.45 -8.19
CA SER A 123 2.18 5.15 -8.30
C SER A 123 1.74 5.62 -6.92
N VAL A 124 1.21 6.83 -6.84
CA VAL A 124 0.70 7.41 -5.60
C VAL A 124 -0.70 7.93 -5.85
N ILE A 125 -1.64 7.55 -4.99
CA ILE A 125 -2.98 8.11 -4.91
C ILE A 125 -2.97 9.08 -3.74
N SER A 126 -3.16 10.35 -4.02
CA SER A 126 -3.09 11.43 -3.03
C SER A 126 -4.37 11.53 -2.19
N ARG A 127 -4.30 12.20 -1.03
CA ARG A 127 -5.46 12.52 -0.19
C ARG A 127 -6.56 13.25 -0.96
N GLN A 128 -6.19 14.19 -1.83
CA GLN A 128 -7.15 14.91 -2.63
C GLN A 128 -7.93 13.95 -3.54
N GLU A 129 -7.26 13.04 -4.23
CA GLU A 129 -7.91 12.02 -5.07
C GLU A 129 -8.81 11.11 -4.24
N ILE A 130 -8.34 10.63 -3.07
CA ILE A 130 -9.14 9.80 -2.14
C ILE A 130 -10.44 10.54 -1.74
N ARG A 131 -10.32 11.81 -1.34
CA ARG A 131 -11.47 12.64 -0.94
C ARG A 131 -12.44 12.94 -2.08
N GLU A 132 -11.92 13.18 -3.30
CA GLU A 132 -12.73 13.47 -4.47
C GLU A 132 -13.50 12.25 -4.97
N ARG A 133 -12.89 11.03 -4.89
CA ARG A 133 -13.50 9.79 -5.38
C ARG A 133 -14.62 9.25 -4.49
N ASN A 134 -14.69 9.61 -3.21
CA ASN A 134 -15.69 9.13 -2.25
C ASN A 134 -15.84 7.59 -2.21
N GLN A 135 -14.74 6.85 -2.40
CA GLN A 135 -14.77 5.40 -2.26
C GLN A 135 -14.78 5.01 -0.77
N ALA A 136 -15.50 3.95 -0.45
CA ALA A 136 -15.54 3.45 0.92
C ALA A 136 -14.28 2.65 1.28
N MET A 137 -13.81 1.82 0.33
CA MET A 137 -12.67 0.92 0.53
C MET A 137 -11.51 1.26 -0.40
N ALA A 138 -10.28 1.08 0.10
CA ALA A 138 -9.06 1.39 -0.63
C ALA A 138 -8.87 0.55 -1.90
N ILE A 139 -9.44 -0.66 -1.97
CA ILE A 139 -9.37 -1.51 -3.16
C ILE A 139 -9.95 -0.83 -4.40
N ASP A 140 -11.02 -0.04 -4.24
CA ASP A 140 -11.65 0.65 -5.37
C ASP A 140 -10.76 1.78 -5.91
N LEU A 141 -9.98 2.43 -5.05
CA LEU A 141 -8.97 3.41 -5.44
C LEU A 141 -7.81 2.75 -6.20
N LEU A 142 -7.38 1.57 -5.77
CA LEU A 142 -6.29 0.83 -6.41
C LEU A 142 -6.60 0.42 -7.85
N ARG A 143 -7.87 0.35 -8.26
CA ARG A 143 -8.28 0.12 -9.67
C ARG A 143 -7.81 1.21 -10.63
N GLU A 144 -7.44 2.38 -10.13
CA GLU A 144 -6.88 3.50 -10.90
C GLU A 144 -5.36 3.37 -11.13
N VAL A 145 -4.69 2.33 -10.60
CA VAL A 145 -3.25 2.13 -10.67
C VAL A 145 -2.88 1.17 -11.81
N PRO A 146 -1.94 1.53 -12.71
CA PRO A 146 -1.48 0.66 -13.79
C PRO A 146 -0.80 -0.60 -13.28
N GLY A 147 -0.90 -1.70 -14.04
CA GLY A 147 -0.22 -2.96 -13.73
C GLY A 147 -0.88 -3.81 -12.67
N LEU A 148 -2.00 -3.35 -12.08
CA LEU A 148 -2.78 -4.11 -11.10
C LEU A 148 -3.93 -4.86 -11.76
N ALA A 149 -4.14 -6.11 -11.33
CA ALA A 149 -5.32 -6.90 -11.64
C ALA A 149 -5.99 -7.34 -10.34
N PHE A 150 -7.31 -7.51 -10.38
CA PHE A 150 -8.14 -7.72 -9.19
C PHE A 150 -8.97 -8.98 -9.33
N SER A 151 -9.28 -9.61 -8.21
CA SER A 151 -10.27 -10.67 -8.09
C SER A 151 -11.02 -10.48 -6.79
N GLN A 152 -12.32 -10.14 -6.87
CA GLN A 152 -13.19 -9.97 -5.71
C GLN A 152 -14.39 -10.89 -5.81
N THR A 153 -14.71 -11.59 -4.71
CA THR A 153 -15.86 -12.50 -4.64
C THR A 153 -17.12 -11.72 -4.29
N GLY A 154 -17.88 -11.34 -5.31
CA GLY A 154 -19.17 -10.71 -5.12
C GLY A 154 -19.11 -9.23 -4.71
N ALA A 155 -19.81 -8.88 -3.62
CA ALA A 155 -20.05 -7.51 -3.19
C ALA A 155 -18.99 -6.96 -2.21
N THR A 156 -19.29 -5.80 -1.61
CA THR A 156 -18.49 -5.19 -0.56
C THR A 156 -18.19 -6.19 0.56
N GLY A 157 -16.94 -6.25 0.99
CA GLY A 157 -16.47 -7.19 2.01
C GLY A 157 -16.11 -8.59 1.50
N GLY A 158 -16.50 -8.96 0.27
CA GLY A 158 -16.11 -10.25 -0.32
C GLY A 158 -14.60 -10.33 -0.56
N LEU A 159 -14.02 -11.51 -0.33
CA LEU A 159 -12.57 -11.78 -0.42
C LEU A 159 -11.96 -11.15 -1.68
N ALA A 160 -10.95 -10.31 -1.49
CA ALA A 160 -10.35 -9.53 -2.56
C ALA A 160 -8.83 -9.77 -2.67
N GLY A 161 -8.41 -10.31 -3.81
CA GLY A 161 -7.02 -10.49 -4.20
C GLY A 161 -6.54 -9.44 -5.19
N LEU A 162 -5.25 -9.11 -5.12
CA LEU A 162 -4.60 -8.17 -6.02
C LEU A 162 -3.33 -8.79 -6.60
N PHE A 163 -3.06 -8.56 -7.87
CA PHE A 163 -1.94 -9.13 -8.63
C PHE A 163 -1.13 -8.02 -9.29
N ILE A 164 0.10 -7.78 -8.83
CA ILE A 164 1.00 -6.79 -9.42
C ILE A 164 1.75 -7.44 -10.59
N ARG A 165 1.63 -6.86 -11.81
CA ARG A 165 2.38 -7.30 -13.01
C ARG A 165 2.38 -8.81 -13.22
N GLY A 166 1.23 -9.46 -13.00
CA GLY A 166 1.04 -10.89 -13.21
C GLY A 166 1.58 -11.81 -12.12
N GLY A 167 2.07 -11.26 -11.00
CA GLY A 167 2.46 -12.03 -9.82
C GLY A 167 1.28 -12.70 -9.11
N TYR A 168 1.54 -13.47 -8.07
CA TYR A 168 0.50 -14.03 -7.20
C TYR A 168 0.04 -12.99 -6.17
N ALA A 169 -1.17 -13.14 -5.60
CA ALA A 169 -1.68 -12.22 -4.60
C ALA A 169 -0.75 -12.14 -3.37
N ALA A 170 -0.20 -13.28 -2.94
CA ALA A 170 0.75 -13.37 -1.83
C ALA A 170 2.17 -12.82 -2.15
N PHE A 171 2.39 -12.28 -3.35
CA PHE A 171 3.67 -11.68 -3.78
C PHE A 171 3.71 -10.17 -3.61
N SER A 172 2.68 -9.60 -3.03
CA SER A 172 2.59 -8.17 -2.75
C SER A 172 2.70 -7.94 -1.25
N LEU A 173 3.78 -7.29 -0.82
CA LEU A 173 3.85 -6.81 0.56
C LEU A 173 2.81 -5.71 0.75
N VAL A 174 2.07 -5.78 1.84
CA VAL A 174 1.11 -4.76 2.23
C VAL A 174 1.51 -4.19 3.58
N GLU A 175 1.58 -2.88 3.66
CA GLU A 175 1.90 -2.15 4.89
C GLU A 175 0.82 -1.11 5.20
N ILE A 176 0.60 -0.88 6.49
CA ILE A 176 -0.11 0.29 7.02
C ILE A 176 0.91 1.08 7.83
N ASP A 177 1.21 2.31 7.39
CA ASP A 177 2.26 3.17 8.00
C ASP A 177 3.62 2.47 8.21
N GLY A 178 3.97 1.53 7.31
CA GLY A 178 5.21 0.76 7.36
C GLY A 178 5.15 -0.49 8.26
N VAL A 179 3.99 -0.85 8.82
CA VAL A 179 3.78 -2.12 9.51
C VAL A 179 3.35 -3.18 8.50
N PRO A 180 4.09 -4.28 8.29
CA PRO A 180 3.65 -5.37 7.43
C PRO A 180 2.41 -6.07 7.98
N VAL A 181 1.30 -6.07 7.21
CA VAL A 181 -0.01 -6.63 7.63
C VAL A 181 -0.42 -7.88 6.85
N ASN A 182 0.46 -8.45 6.05
CA ASN A 182 0.21 -9.74 5.40
C ASN A 182 0.10 -10.87 6.45
N SER A 183 -0.76 -11.83 6.21
CA SER A 183 -0.79 -13.10 6.97
C SER A 183 0.48 -13.92 6.75
N PHE A 184 0.71 -14.92 7.60
CA PHE A 184 1.83 -15.85 7.49
C PHE A 184 1.88 -16.51 6.10
N GLY A 185 2.90 -16.19 5.32
CA GLY A 185 3.04 -16.66 3.93
C GLY A 185 2.58 -15.66 2.87
N GLY A 186 2.23 -14.42 3.24
CA GLY A 186 2.12 -13.29 2.32
C GLY A 186 0.72 -12.94 1.83
N ASN A 187 -0.32 -13.71 2.14
CA ASN A 187 -1.69 -13.39 1.75
C ASN A 187 -2.21 -12.12 2.47
N PHE A 188 -3.03 -11.35 1.78
CA PHE A 188 -3.76 -10.21 2.33
C PHE A 188 -5.12 -10.07 1.66
N ASP A 189 -6.15 -9.78 2.43
CA ASP A 189 -7.48 -9.46 1.92
C ASP A 189 -7.66 -7.95 1.80
N PHE A 190 -7.76 -7.46 0.57
CA PHE A 190 -7.86 -6.03 0.28
C PHE A 190 -9.28 -5.46 0.48
N ALA A 191 -10.24 -6.27 0.86
CA ALA A 191 -11.65 -5.85 0.99
C ALA A 191 -11.93 -4.94 2.20
N HIS A 192 -11.01 -4.84 3.17
CA HIS A 192 -11.31 -4.33 4.50
C HIS A 192 -10.62 -3.03 4.90
N ILE A 193 -9.81 -2.39 4.03
CA ILE A 193 -9.11 -1.13 4.35
C ILE A 193 -10.02 0.07 4.06
N PRO A 194 -10.48 0.83 5.08
CA PRO A 194 -11.29 2.02 4.90
C PRO A 194 -10.50 3.15 4.24
N ALA A 195 -11.11 3.83 3.26
CA ALA A 195 -10.41 4.89 2.52
C ALA A 195 -10.30 6.21 3.29
N GLU A 196 -11.20 6.52 4.23
CA GLU A 196 -11.24 7.79 4.95
C GLU A 196 -10.11 8.02 5.95
N ALA A 197 -9.49 6.95 6.46
CA ALA A 197 -8.34 7.02 7.35
C ALA A 197 -7.05 7.41 6.60
N LEU A 198 -7.04 7.23 5.27
CA LEU A 198 -5.84 7.34 4.46
C LEU A 198 -5.52 8.79 4.07
N ASP A 199 -4.23 9.11 4.10
CA ASP A 199 -3.65 10.32 3.51
C ASP A 199 -3.18 10.07 2.08
N ARG A 200 -2.60 8.90 1.83
CA ARG A 200 -2.21 8.47 0.49
C ARG A 200 -2.07 6.95 0.41
N VAL A 201 -2.06 6.43 -0.80
CA VAL A 201 -1.70 5.04 -1.09
C VAL A 201 -0.50 5.03 -2.03
N GLU A 202 0.54 4.31 -1.65
CA GLU A 202 1.77 4.17 -2.43
C GLU A 202 1.84 2.74 -2.98
N VAL A 203 2.05 2.61 -4.29
CA VAL A 203 2.21 1.32 -4.96
C VAL A 203 3.55 1.29 -5.68
N ILE A 204 4.42 0.38 -5.30
CA ILE A 204 5.74 0.19 -5.89
C ILE A 204 5.72 -1.13 -6.64
N SER A 205 5.84 -1.08 -7.97
CA SER A 205 5.87 -2.25 -8.81
C SER A 205 7.28 -2.82 -8.96
N GLY A 206 7.36 -4.15 -9.09
CA GLY A 206 8.62 -4.90 -9.16
C GLY A 206 9.15 -5.31 -7.78
N PRO A 207 10.08 -6.29 -7.70
CA PRO A 207 10.56 -6.84 -6.43
C PRO A 207 11.20 -5.81 -5.51
N GLN A 208 10.82 -5.84 -4.25
CA GLN A 208 11.29 -4.92 -3.22
C GLN A 208 11.94 -5.65 -2.03
N SER A 209 12.18 -6.98 -2.12
CA SER A 209 12.71 -7.75 -0.99
C SER A 209 14.11 -7.32 -0.53
N ALA A 210 14.87 -6.60 -1.35
CA ALA A 210 16.16 -6.02 -0.95
C ALA A 210 16.02 -4.96 0.16
N ILE A 211 14.84 -4.39 0.35
CA ILE A 211 14.57 -3.34 1.34
C ILE A 211 13.58 -3.88 2.38
N TYR A 212 12.46 -4.39 1.93
CA TYR A 212 11.33 -4.79 2.78
C TYR A 212 11.37 -6.25 3.27
N GLY A 213 12.26 -7.09 2.71
CA GLY A 213 12.31 -8.50 3.07
C GLY A 213 11.27 -9.36 2.35
N PRO A 214 10.79 -10.44 3.00
CA PRO A 214 9.86 -11.40 2.41
C PRO A 214 8.55 -10.76 1.96
N TYR A 215 7.84 -11.46 1.05
CA TYR A 215 6.52 -11.10 0.47
C TYR A 215 6.55 -10.00 -0.59
N ALA A 216 7.58 -9.15 -0.65
CA ALA A 216 7.70 -8.09 -1.65
C ALA A 216 8.22 -8.61 -3.01
N ASN A 217 7.70 -9.74 -3.49
CA ASN A 217 8.15 -10.45 -4.70
C ASN A 217 7.77 -9.75 -6.00
N SER A 218 6.58 -9.16 -6.04
CA SER A 218 6.03 -8.45 -7.21
C SER A 218 5.90 -6.96 -6.98
N GLY A 219 5.95 -6.52 -5.74
CA GLY A 219 5.82 -5.12 -5.35
C GLY A 219 5.48 -4.95 -3.88
N ALA A 220 5.27 -3.69 -3.50
CA ALA A 220 4.78 -3.30 -2.18
C ALA A 220 3.66 -2.27 -2.31
N ILE A 221 2.70 -2.32 -1.41
CA ILE A 221 1.60 -1.36 -1.27
C ILE A 221 1.66 -0.84 0.16
N ASN A 222 1.80 0.48 0.32
CA ASN A 222 1.76 1.12 1.62
C ASN A 222 0.54 2.03 1.73
N PHE A 223 -0.35 1.73 2.65
CA PHE A 223 -1.45 2.57 3.04
C PHE A 223 -0.96 3.53 4.11
N VAL A 224 -0.78 4.79 3.73
CA VAL A 224 -0.30 5.83 4.65
C VAL A 224 -1.49 6.57 5.21
N THR A 225 -1.60 6.56 6.54
CA THR A 225 -2.68 7.22 7.25
C THR A 225 -2.34 8.68 7.56
N ARG A 226 -3.25 9.42 8.19
CA ARG A 226 -3.04 10.84 8.44
C ARG A 226 -1.84 11.10 9.33
N GLU A 227 -1.00 12.04 8.91
CA GLU A 227 0.20 12.43 9.66
C GLU A 227 -0.17 13.32 10.84
N PRO A 228 0.29 12.99 12.08
CA PRO A 228 -0.01 13.76 13.29
C PRO A 228 0.46 15.22 13.27
N ASP A 229 1.50 15.51 12.49
CA ASP A 229 2.06 16.85 12.36
C ASP A 229 1.35 17.73 11.31
N SER A 230 0.33 17.18 10.65
CA SER A 230 -0.54 17.95 9.74
C SER A 230 -1.24 19.10 10.47
N PRO A 231 -1.63 20.18 9.75
CA PRO A 231 -2.44 21.25 10.33
C PRO A 231 -3.69 20.70 11.02
N PRO A 232 -4.17 21.35 12.09
CA PRO A 232 -5.39 20.92 12.76
C PRO A 232 -6.57 20.90 11.79
N ALA A 233 -7.18 19.74 11.65
CA ALA A 233 -8.31 19.52 10.76
C ALA A 233 -9.21 18.42 11.32
N MET A 234 -10.50 18.45 11.01
CA MET A 234 -11.46 17.41 11.35
C MET A 234 -12.38 17.16 10.15
N ASP A 235 -12.52 15.91 9.78
CA ASP A 235 -13.48 15.47 8.76
C ASP A 235 -14.55 14.61 9.43
N ILE A 236 -15.81 14.86 9.11
CA ILE A 236 -16.96 14.05 9.52
C ILE A 236 -17.69 13.65 8.24
N LEU A 237 -18.02 12.37 8.13
CA LEU A 237 -18.70 11.78 6.99
C LEU A 237 -19.93 11.01 7.45
N ALA A 238 -21.03 11.16 6.69
CA ALA A 238 -22.21 10.30 6.81
C ALA A 238 -22.79 10.06 5.43
N GLU A 239 -23.00 8.78 5.09
CA GLU A 239 -23.62 8.40 3.81
C GLU A 239 -24.60 7.24 3.96
N GLY A 240 -25.48 7.10 2.98
CA GLY A 240 -26.39 5.96 2.84
C GLY A 240 -26.67 5.67 1.38
N GLY A 241 -27.08 4.44 1.08
CA GLY A 241 -27.27 4.05 -0.31
C GLY A 241 -28.00 2.73 -0.53
N SER A 242 -27.79 2.18 -1.71
CA SER A 242 -28.32 0.89 -2.13
C SER A 242 -27.91 -0.24 -1.20
N ASN A 243 -28.70 -1.30 -1.12
CA ASN A 243 -28.47 -2.46 -0.24
C ASN A 243 -28.37 -2.06 1.24
N TYR A 244 -29.07 -1.00 1.65
CA TYR A 244 -29.02 -0.44 3.00
C TYR A 244 -27.60 -0.08 3.45
N GLU A 245 -26.71 0.26 2.49
CA GLU A 245 -25.35 0.72 2.79
C GLU A 245 -25.42 1.99 3.65
N ARG A 246 -24.73 2.00 4.78
CA ARG A 246 -24.60 3.12 5.72
C ARG A 246 -23.15 3.23 6.14
N ARG A 247 -22.56 4.42 6.03
CA ARG A 247 -21.19 4.68 6.47
C ARG A 247 -21.14 5.95 7.32
N PHE A 248 -20.43 5.84 8.42
CA PHE A 248 -20.05 6.96 9.27
C PHE A 248 -18.54 6.97 9.43
N GLY A 249 -17.94 8.14 9.38
CA GLY A 249 -16.53 8.33 9.60
C GLY A 249 -16.24 9.65 10.30
N ILE A 250 -15.27 9.64 11.20
CA ILE A 250 -14.69 10.83 11.79
C ILE A 250 -13.17 10.66 11.76
N SER A 251 -12.46 11.68 11.30
CA SER A 251 -11.00 11.70 11.38
C SER A 251 -10.52 13.10 11.66
N GLY A 252 -9.38 13.23 12.33
CA GLY A 252 -8.84 14.53 12.67
C GLY A 252 -7.36 14.51 12.97
N THR A 253 -6.74 15.69 12.85
CA THR A 253 -5.36 15.96 13.21
C THR A 253 -5.30 17.16 14.14
N GLY A 254 -4.30 17.22 15.01
CA GLY A 254 -4.11 18.35 15.90
C GLY A 254 -2.88 18.21 16.78
N ARG A 255 -2.63 19.24 17.59
CA ARG A 255 -1.53 19.24 18.57
C ARG A 255 -2.06 19.44 19.97
N LEU A 256 -1.63 18.58 20.90
CA LEU A 256 -1.98 18.66 22.31
C LEU A 256 -0.72 18.48 23.18
N ALA A 257 -0.41 19.44 24.01
CA ALA A 257 0.75 19.42 24.93
C ALA A 257 2.08 19.11 24.24
N GLY A 258 2.24 19.55 22.97
CA GLY A 258 3.42 19.34 22.14
C GLY A 258 3.51 17.96 21.48
N PHE A 259 2.46 17.14 21.60
CA PHE A 259 2.27 15.94 20.77
C PHE A 259 1.46 16.29 19.53
N GLY A 260 1.89 15.82 18.37
CA GLY A 260 1.03 15.70 17.20
C GLY A 260 0.13 14.48 17.36
N ILE A 261 -1.13 14.61 16.99
CA ILE A 261 -2.13 13.53 17.10
C ILE A 261 -2.92 13.49 15.80
N ALA A 262 -3.05 12.30 15.23
CA ALA A 262 -4.04 12.00 14.20
C ALA A 262 -4.86 10.79 14.63
N ALA A 263 -6.18 10.89 14.51
CA ALA A 263 -7.08 9.81 14.87
C ALA A 263 -8.20 9.69 13.86
N SER A 264 -8.67 8.48 13.62
CA SER A 264 -9.88 8.20 12.84
C SER A 264 -10.69 7.07 13.46
N ALA A 265 -12.01 7.13 13.25
CA ALA A 265 -12.91 6.03 13.52
C ALA A 265 -13.93 5.96 12.40
N SER A 266 -14.22 4.77 11.91
CA SER A 266 -15.20 4.56 10.87
C SER A 266 -16.05 3.31 11.10
N ARG A 267 -17.25 3.32 10.51
CA ARG A 267 -18.15 2.17 10.46
C ARG A 267 -18.87 2.12 9.14
N LEU A 268 -18.87 0.95 8.51
CA LEU A 268 -19.62 0.63 7.30
C LEU A 268 -20.51 -0.59 7.56
N ASP A 269 -21.78 -0.45 7.26
CA ASP A 269 -22.77 -1.53 7.30
C ASP A 269 -23.48 -1.62 5.94
N THR A 270 -23.73 -2.84 5.43
CA THR A 270 -24.59 -3.10 4.26
C THR A 270 -25.21 -4.49 4.34
N ASP A 271 -26.43 -4.64 3.86
CA ASP A 271 -27.10 -5.95 3.78
C ASP A 271 -26.65 -6.79 2.56
N GLY A 272 -25.88 -6.16 1.63
CA GLY A 272 -25.44 -6.81 0.41
C GLY A 272 -26.55 -7.04 -0.61
N PRO A 273 -26.19 -7.56 -1.81
CA PRO A 273 -27.12 -7.74 -2.92
C PRO A 273 -27.95 -9.03 -2.84
N VAL A 274 -27.62 -9.98 -1.97
CA VAL A 274 -28.26 -11.29 -1.81
C VAL A 274 -28.31 -11.69 -0.34
N ALA A 275 -29.13 -12.67 -0.02
CA ALA A 275 -29.22 -13.22 1.35
C ALA A 275 -27.84 -13.69 1.82
N ASN A 276 -27.49 -13.42 3.08
CA ASN A 276 -26.17 -13.69 3.66
C ASN A 276 -25.03 -13.02 2.90
N GLY A 277 -25.28 -11.87 2.26
CA GLY A 277 -24.26 -11.04 1.61
C GLY A 277 -23.94 -9.78 2.40
N ASP A 278 -24.35 -9.72 3.67
CA ASP A 278 -24.15 -8.58 4.55
C ASP A 278 -22.68 -8.41 4.93
N TYR A 279 -22.30 -7.15 5.16
CA TYR A 279 -20.97 -6.76 5.58
C TYR A 279 -21.02 -5.69 6.67
N HIS A 280 -20.21 -5.86 7.69
CA HIS A 280 -20.00 -4.89 8.77
C HIS A 280 -18.51 -4.69 8.97
N ASN A 281 -18.07 -3.44 9.06
CA ASN A 281 -16.68 -3.09 9.34
C ASN A 281 -16.63 -1.93 10.34
N GLU A 282 -15.77 -2.04 11.33
CA GLU A 282 -15.43 -1.01 12.30
C GLU A 282 -13.91 -0.85 12.34
N ASP A 283 -13.43 0.38 12.22
CA ASP A 283 -12.03 0.73 12.21
C ASP A 283 -11.74 1.86 13.21
N LEU A 284 -10.62 1.75 13.91
CA LEU A 284 -10.13 2.75 14.87
C LEU A 284 -8.62 2.88 14.75
N LEU A 285 -8.16 4.08 14.40
CA LEU A 285 -6.75 4.37 14.18
C LEU A 285 -6.30 5.54 15.04
N LEU A 286 -5.08 5.46 15.58
CA LEU A 286 -4.43 6.50 16.34
C LEU A 286 -2.94 6.62 16.02
N ASN A 287 -2.52 7.79 15.58
CA ASN A 287 -1.12 8.16 15.40
C ASN A 287 -0.73 9.28 16.37
N ILE A 288 0.40 9.13 17.01
CA ILE A 288 0.96 10.12 17.95
C ILE A 288 2.43 10.36 17.59
N THR A 289 2.82 11.62 17.47
CA THR A 289 4.21 12.01 17.21
C THR A 289 4.69 13.04 18.24
N ARG A 290 5.93 12.91 18.69
CA ARG A 290 6.60 13.87 19.54
C ARG A 290 7.99 14.18 19.01
N HIS A 291 8.26 15.45 18.76
CA HIS A 291 9.58 15.93 18.37
C HIS A 291 10.34 16.50 19.56
N PHE A 292 11.63 16.15 19.67
CA PHE A 292 12.59 16.62 20.68
C PHE A 292 13.84 17.09 19.97
N ARG A 293 14.06 18.37 19.79
CA ARG A 293 15.27 18.90 19.10
C ARG A 293 15.66 18.10 17.82
N ARG A 294 16.50 17.08 17.98
CA ARG A 294 17.02 16.21 16.90
C ARG A 294 16.45 14.79 16.97
N GLN A 295 15.37 14.59 17.68
CA GLN A 295 14.78 13.29 17.88
C GLN A 295 13.27 13.33 17.61
N MET A 296 12.74 12.21 17.19
CA MET A 296 11.30 12.00 17.00
C MET A 296 10.92 10.65 17.59
N LEU A 297 9.78 10.60 18.25
CA LEU A 297 9.08 9.38 18.61
C LEU A 297 7.72 9.40 17.93
N ALA A 298 7.42 8.38 17.14
CA ALA A 298 6.10 8.15 16.56
C ALA A 298 5.54 6.83 17.06
N LEU A 299 4.25 6.84 17.38
CA LEU A 299 3.48 5.66 17.76
C LEU A 299 2.28 5.58 16.84
N HIS A 300 2.03 4.39 16.32
CA HIS A 300 0.87 4.05 15.50
C HIS A 300 0.14 2.88 16.15
N GLY A 301 -1.18 2.88 16.06
CA GLY A 301 -2.02 1.74 16.39
C GLY A 301 -3.30 1.76 15.57
N ASP A 302 -3.60 0.63 14.96
CA ASP A 302 -4.79 0.39 14.17
C ASP A 302 -5.53 -0.84 14.67
N PHE A 303 -6.85 -0.78 14.66
CA PHE A 303 -7.74 -1.88 15.02
C PHE A 303 -8.91 -1.91 14.05
N ASP A 304 -9.03 -3.00 13.31
CA ASP A 304 -10.15 -3.29 12.42
C ASP A 304 -10.91 -4.53 12.90
N SER A 305 -12.23 -4.47 12.85
CA SER A 305 -13.13 -5.59 13.10
C SER A 305 -14.18 -5.66 12.02
N ASN A 306 -14.22 -6.78 11.30
CA ASN A 306 -15.20 -6.97 10.26
C ASN A 306 -15.94 -8.31 10.36
N GLN A 307 -17.15 -8.34 9.82
CA GLN A 307 -17.97 -9.53 9.66
C GLN A 307 -18.54 -9.56 8.25
N VAL A 308 -18.45 -10.71 7.61
CA VAL A 308 -18.87 -10.93 6.22
C VAL A 308 -19.77 -12.15 6.16
N GLY A 309 -20.94 -12.00 5.59
CA GLY A 309 -21.74 -13.15 5.17
C GLY A 309 -21.13 -13.76 3.90
N GLU A 310 -21.10 -15.08 3.82
CA GLU A 310 -20.45 -15.85 2.75
C GLU A 310 -21.52 -16.61 1.95
N PRO A 311 -22.25 -15.94 1.02
CA PRO A 311 -23.36 -16.55 0.30
C PRO A 311 -22.94 -17.67 -0.67
N GLY A 312 -21.61 -17.90 -0.83
CA GLY A 312 -21.08 -18.82 -1.82
C GLY A 312 -21.24 -18.30 -3.25
N PRO A 313 -20.95 -19.12 -4.26
CA PRO A 313 -21.18 -18.78 -5.65
C PRO A 313 -22.68 -18.89 -6.01
N TRP A 314 -23.22 -17.87 -6.67
CA TRP A 314 -24.62 -17.84 -7.15
C TRP A 314 -24.75 -17.35 -8.59
N GLY A 315 -23.63 -17.14 -9.28
CA GLY A 315 -23.54 -16.67 -10.67
C GLY A 315 -23.34 -17.79 -11.67
N SER A 316 -22.32 -17.65 -12.50
CA SER A 316 -21.96 -18.62 -13.54
C SER A 316 -21.62 -19.98 -12.95
N ASP A 317 -22.35 -21.01 -13.37
CA ASP A 317 -22.20 -22.40 -12.90
C ASP A 317 -22.01 -23.35 -14.09
N PRO A 318 -20.80 -23.52 -14.61
CA PRO A 318 -20.53 -24.33 -15.81
C PRO A 318 -20.87 -25.82 -15.64
N LYS A 319 -20.84 -26.31 -14.41
CA LYS A 319 -21.09 -27.75 -14.10
C LYS A 319 -22.42 -28.01 -13.43
N HIS A 320 -23.24 -26.98 -13.19
CA HIS A 320 -24.49 -27.09 -12.47
C HIS A 320 -24.36 -27.77 -11.10
N THR A 321 -23.36 -27.30 -10.32
CA THR A 321 -23.01 -27.88 -9.03
C THR A 321 -23.47 -27.03 -7.85
N PHE A 322 -23.97 -25.81 -8.08
CA PHE A 322 -24.41 -24.92 -7.01
C PHE A 322 -25.73 -25.41 -6.40
N THR A 323 -25.78 -25.38 -5.09
CA THR A 323 -26.96 -25.78 -4.31
C THR A 323 -27.86 -24.61 -3.91
N GLY A 324 -27.53 -23.40 -4.39
CA GLY A 324 -28.18 -22.14 -4.02
C GLY A 324 -27.33 -21.31 -3.11
N ILE A 325 -27.88 -20.21 -2.59
CA ILE A 325 -27.22 -19.30 -1.69
C ILE A 325 -26.98 -19.94 -0.33
N ASP A 326 -25.74 -19.94 0.16
CA ASP A 326 -25.41 -20.34 1.52
C ASP A 326 -25.90 -19.25 2.49
N THR A 327 -26.77 -19.61 3.42
CA THR A 327 -27.33 -18.71 4.43
C THR A 327 -26.70 -18.90 5.81
N ILE A 328 -25.67 -19.74 5.93
CA ILE A 328 -25.04 -20.14 7.20
C ILE A 328 -23.62 -19.63 7.32
N SER A 329 -22.84 -19.75 6.24
CA SER A 329 -21.40 -19.46 6.29
C SER A 329 -21.12 -17.98 6.50
N ARG A 330 -20.24 -17.69 7.45
CA ARG A 330 -19.85 -16.32 7.83
C ARG A 330 -18.39 -16.26 8.27
N SER A 331 -17.70 -15.21 7.89
CA SER A 331 -16.39 -14.85 8.39
C SER A 331 -16.47 -13.72 9.41
N LYS A 332 -15.63 -13.78 10.43
CA LYS A 332 -15.33 -12.68 11.33
C LYS A 332 -13.82 -12.51 11.41
N ASN A 333 -13.34 -11.31 11.15
CA ASN A 333 -11.94 -10.99 11.19
C ASN A 333 -11.70 -9.81 12.15
N ASN A 334 -10.67 -9.92 12.98
CA ASN A 334 -10.18 -8.82 13.80
C ASN A 334 -8.68 -8.75 13.61
N PHE A 335 -8.20 -7.68 13.04
CA PHE A 335 -6.77 -7.44 12.98
C PHE A 335 -6.39 -6.17 13.74
N SER A 336 -5.15 -6.13 14.19
CA SER A 336 -4.57 -4.95 14.80
C SER A 336 -3.09 -4.89 14.48
N ASP A 337 -2.61 -3.70 14.27
CA ASP A 337 -1.21 -3.45 14.03
C ASP A 337 -0.72 -2.23 14.82
N TYR A 338 0.55 -2.27 15.20
CA TYR A 338 1.18 -1.28 16.05
C TYR A 338 2.60 -1.00 15.58
N LEU A 339 3.00 0.27 15.63
CA LEU A 339 4.36 0.72 15.38
C LEU A 339 4.85 1.61 16.51
N ALA A 340 6.09 1.38 16.93
CA ALA A 340 6.88 2.34 17.66
C ALA A 340 8.11 2.69 16.82
N HIS A 341 8.23 3.93 16.39
CA HIS A 341 9.34 4.43 15.59
C HIS A 341 10.08 5.54 16.35
N TYR A 342 11.35 5.32 16.60
CA TYR A 342 12.25 6.33 17.18
C TYR A 342 13.30 6.72 16.14
N GLN A 343 13.45 8.01 15.91
CA GLN A 343 14.47 8.60 15.03
C GLN A 343 15.34 9.57 15.82
N ALA A 344 16.65 9.53 15.58
CA ALA A 344 17.60 10.47 16.12
C ALA A 344 18.63 10.90 15.07
N ASP A 345 18.75 12.20 14.84
CA ASP A 345 19.86 12.77 14.07
C ASP A 345 21.07 12.94 15.00
N LEU A 346 21.93 11.92 15.04
CA LEU A 346 23.10 11.85 15.95
C LEU A 346 24.11 12.94 15.61
N TRP A 347 24.35 13.14 14.31
CA TRP A 347 25.18 14.20 13.74
C TRP A 347 24.51 14.75 12.48
N ASP A 348 25.03 15.81 11.91
CA ASP A 348 24.46 16.44 10.69
C ASP A 348 24.42 15.51 9.47
N ARG A 349 25.07 14.35 9.55
CA ARG A 349 25.17 13.37 8.46
C ARG A 349 24.73 11.95 8.83
N VAL A 350 24.37 11.73 10.09
CA VAL A 350 24.04 10.39 10.58
C VAL A 350 22.71 10.41 11.28
N ARG A 351 21.78 9.66 10.74
CA ARG A 351 20.47 9.40 11.33
C ARG A 351 20.39 7.94 11.79
N GLN A 352 19.93 7.75 13.00
CA GLN A 352 19.60 6.44 13.55
C GLN A 352 18.09 6.32 13.64
N GLU A 353 17.57 5.18 13.19
CA GLU A 353 16.15 4.84 13.31
C GLU A 353 16.00 3.48 13.96
N LEU A 354 15.01 3.36 14.85
CA LEU A 354 14.61 2.12 15.50
C LEU A 354 13.12 1.91 15.30
N PHE A 355 12.74 0.73 14.84
CA PHE A 355 11.36 0.35 14.63
C PHE A 355 11.03 -0.88 15.48
N GLY A 356 9.86 -0.87 16.08
CA GLY A 356 9.23 -2.04 16.66
C GLY A 356 7.83 -2.16 16.08
N THR A 357 7.51 -3.26 15.42
CA THR A 357 6.19 -3.52 14.86
C THR A 357 5.57 -4.75 15.47
N PHE A 358 4.25 -4.73 15.62
CA PHE A 358 3.47 -5.87 16.07
C PHE A 358 2.17 -5.94 15.26
N PHE A 359 1.87 -7.13 14.75
CA PHE A 359 0.65 -7.42 14.00
C PHE A 359 -0.02 -8.67 14.55
N LEU A 360 -1.33 -8.61 14.72
CA LEU A 360 -2.17 -9.72 15.14
C LEU A 360 -3.42 -9.77 14.27
N ASN A 361 -3.68 -10.92 13.66
CA ASN A 361 -4.91 -11.18 12.94
C ASN A 361 -5.59 -12.43 13.49
N ASN A 362 -6.87 -12.31 13.85
CA ASN A 362 -7.71 -13.44 14.28
C ASN A 362 -8.91 -13.52 13.34
N ASN A 363 -8.93 -14.56 12.53
CA ASN A 363 -10.03 -14.85 11.62
C ASN A 363 -10.80 -16.10 12.10
N GLY A 364 -12.12 -16.00 12.17
CA GLY A 364 -13.03 -17.10 12.45
C GLY A 364 -13.98 -17.30 11.27
N TYR A 365 -14.15 -18.54 10.86
CA TYR A 365 -15.08 -18.94 9.80
C TYR A 365 -16.08 -19.97 10.33
N GLN A 366 -17.35 -19.63 10.31
CA GLN A 366 -18.45 -20.54 10.64
C GLN A 366 -19.08 -21.05 9.35
N SER A 367 -19.32 -22.33 9.25
CA SER A 367 -20.03 -22.95 8.13
C SER A 367 -20.98 -24.05 8.60
N ALA A 368 -21.73 -24.66 7.68
CA ALA A 368 -22.54 -25.84 7.95
C ALA A 368 -21.71 -27.04 8.45
N TYR A 369 -20.40 -27.06 8.19
CA TYR A 369 -19.46 -28.12 8.59
C TYR A 369 -18.78 -27.83 9.95
N GLY A 370 -19.08 -26.70 10.57
CA GLY A 370 -18.52 -26.31 11.86
C GLY A 370 -17.73 -25.01 11.80
N PHE A 371 -16.95 -24.78 12.86
CA PHE A 371 -16.14 -23.57 13.02
C PHE A 371 -14.67 -23.85 12.71
N ALA A 372 -14.07 -22.97 11.92
CA ALA A 372 -12.64 -22.92 11.65
C ALA A 372 -12.05 -21.57 12.08
N PHE A 373 -10.80 -21.56 12.45
CA PHE A 373 -10.10 -20.31 12.80
C PHE A 373 -8.71 -20.26 12.17
N ASN A 374 -8.21 -19.05 12.02
CA ASN A 374 -6.82 -18.73 11.70
C ASN A 374 -6.36 -17.58 12.57
N ARG A 375 -5.19 -17.72 13.19
CA ARG A 375 -4.53 -16.68 13.97
C ARG A 375 -3.12 -16.49 13.46
N ASP A 376 -2.81 -15.27 13.01
CA ASP A 376 -1.47 -14.84 12.61
C ASP A 376 -0.93 -13.84 13.62
N LEU A 377 0.32 -13.99 14.00
CA LEU A 377 1.06 -13.05 14.83
C LEU A 377 2.41 -12.75 14.19
N ARG A 378 2.78 -11.47 14.16
CA ARG A 378 4.13 -11.03 13.78
C ARG A 378 4.61 -9.98 14.77
N ALA A 379 5.84 -10.13 15.25
CA ALA A 379 6.56 -9.13 16.03
C ALA A 379 7.94 -8.94 15.40
N GLN A 380 8.31 -7.70 15.07
CA GLN A 380 9.57 -7.40 14.40
C GLN A 380 10.23 -6.17 15.00
N GLY A 381 11.56 -6.23 15.15
CA GLY A 381 12.41 -5.10 15.48
C GLY A 381 13.36 -4.80 14.33
N GLU A 382 13.61 -3.53 14.07
CA GLU A 382 14.60 -3.07 13.08
C GLU A 382 15.42 -1.91 13.63
N ALA A 383 16.72 -1.94 13.38
CA ALA A 383 17.63 -0.83 13.61
C ALA A 383 18.28 -0.44 12.28
N ARG A 384 18.19 0.85 11.93
CA ARG A 384 18.70 1.38 10.66
C ARG A 384 19.53 2.63 10.89
N THR A 385 20.73 2.65 10.29
CA THR A 385 21.63 3.82 10.31
C THR A 385 21.75 4.37 8.89
N ILE A 386 21.39 5.63 8.70
CA ILE A 386 21.49 6.35 7.44
C ILE A 386 22.64 7.35 7.53
N VAL A 387 23.56 7.28 6.58
CA VAL A 387 24.76 8.13 6.54
C VAL A 387 24.80 8.91 5.24
N SER A 388 24.69 10.23 5.31
CA SER A 388 24.96 11.14 4.18
C SER A 388 26.48 11.37 4.06
N VAL A 389 27.16 10.44 3.37
CA VAL A 389 28.64 10.47 3.22
C VAL A 389 29.09 11.74 2.53
N THR A 390 28.38 12.12 1.46
CA THR A 390 28.53 13.42 0.77
C THR A 390 27.14 14.00 0.51
N ARG A 391 27.07 15.20 -0.08
CA ARG A 391 25.79 15.77 -0.53
C ARG A 391 25.12 14.97 -1.66
N HIS A 392 25.87 14.10 -2.33
CA HIS A 392 25.42 13.30 -3.48
C HIS A 392 25.43 11.79 -3.22
N TYR A 393 25.95 11.34 -2.08
CA TYR A 393 26.03 9.93 -1.75
C TYR A 393 25.52 9.68 -0.33
N THR A 394 24.48 8.83 -0.26
CA THR A 394 23.87 8.36 1.00
C THR A 394 23.87 6.85 1.04
N ALA A 395 24.20 6.30 2.20
CA ALA A 395 24.13 4.87 2.47
C ALA A 395 23.23 4.60 3.68
N ALA A 396 22.50 3.51 3.64
CA ALA A 396 21.70 3.00 4.78
C ALA A 396 22.11 1.57 5.08
N LEU A 397 22.44 1.27 6.33
CA LEU A 397 22.71 -0.06 6.86
C LEU A 397 21.63 -0.40 7.88
N GLY A 398 20.97 -1.55 7.71
CA GLY A 398 19.94 -2.00 8.62
C GLY A 398 20.11 -3.46 9.03
N VAL A 399 19.58 -3.75 10.22
CA VAL A 399 19.44 -5.10 10.78
C VAL A 399 18.02 -5.24 11.26
N SER A 400 17.35 -6.32 10.90
CA SER A 400 16.01 -6.64 11.39
C SER A 400 15.95 -8.06 11.93
N ASP A 401 15.08 -8.28 12.91
CA ASP A 401 14.76 -9.59 13.46
C ASP A 401 13.27 -9.66 13.76
N GLY A 402 12.61 -10.70 13.26
CA GLY A 402 11.17 -10.86 13.37
C GLY A 402 10.78 -12.29 13.71
N LEU A 403 9.69 -12.42 14.47
CA LEU A 403 9.01 -13.67 14.77
C LEU A 403 7.63 -13.67 14.13
N GLU A 404 7.33 -14.70 13.38
CA GLU A 404 6.00 -14.99 12.83
C GLU A 404 5.47 -16.30 13.43
N GLU A 405 4.20 -16.30 13.77
CA GLU A 405 3.47 -17.49 14.21
C GLU A 405 2.13 -17.58 13.50
N VAL A 406 1.78 -18.77 13.03
CA VAL A 406 0.43 -19.08 12.55
C VAL A 406 -0.12 -20.28 13.27
N GLN A 407 -1.36 -20.18 13.72
CA GLN A 407 -2.15 -21.27 14.27
C GLN A 407 -3.51 -21.28 13.60
N ASN A 408 -3.94 -22.42 13.08
CA ASN A 408 -5.26 -22.55 12.48
C ASN A 408 -5.83 -23.96 12.66
N SER A 409 -7.10 -24.13 12.32
CA SER A 409 -7.83 -25.40 12.44
C SER A 409 -7.27 -26.52 11.57
N TYR A 410 -6.43 -26.23 10.58
CA TYR A 410 -5.87 -27.20 9.63
C TYR A 410 -4.45 -27.64 9.99
N ILE A 411 -3.80 -26.96 10.92
CA ILE A 411 -2.45 -27.27 11.36
C ILE A 411 -2.54 -28.02 12.69
N THR A 412 -2.54 -29.35 12.61
CA THR A 412 -2.70 -30.25 13.77
C THR A 412 -1.50 -31.19 13.92
N ASP A 413 -1.33 -31.74 15.11
CA ASP A 413 -0.45 -32.87 15.38
C ASP A 413 -1.17 -34.22 15.14
N ALA A 414 -0.52 -35.33 15.49
CA ALA A 414 -1.04 -36.68 15.35
C ALA A 414 -2.26 -36.98 16.25
N ASP A 415 -2.49 -36.19 17.28
CA ASP A 415 -3.62 -36.28 18.19
C ASP A 415 -4.74 -35.32 17.81
N TYR A 416 -4.68 -34.73 16.59
CA TYR A 416 -5.59 -33.72 16.05
C TYR A 416 -5.69 -32.44 16.89
N GLN A 417 -4.65 -32.14 17.70
CA GLN A 417 -4.56 -30.87 18.41
C GLN A 417 -3.93 -29.80 17.53
N THR A 418 -4.48 -28.60 17.53
CA THR A 418 -3.91 -27.48 16.75
C THR A 418 -2.51 -27.14 17.24
N PHE A 419 -1.58 -26.96 16.30
CA PHE A 419 -0.18 -26.70 16.57
C PHE A 419 0.29 -25.41 15.88
N PRO A 420 0.96 -24.47 16.58
CA PRO A 420 1.45 -23.25 15.97
C PRO A 420 2.74 -23.50 15.16
N ILE A 421 2.77 -23.05 13.91
CA ILE A 421 4.00 -22.98 13.12
C ILE A 421 4.69 -21.66 13.43
N ARG A 422 5.98 -21.72 13.77
CA ARG A 422 6.82 -20.58 14.12
C ARG A 422 7.95 -20.39 13.14
N ARG A 423 8.18 -19.16 12.76
CA ARG A 423 9.26 -18.73 11.88
C ARG A 423 9.95 -17.52 12.47
N ARG A 424 11.28 -17.52 12.43
CA ARG A 424 12.10 -16.34 12.73
C ARG A 424 12.82 -15.91 11.48
N ASP A 425 12.75 -14.64 11.15
CA ASP A 425 13.46 -14.02 10.04
C ASP A 425 14.43 -12.97 10.58
N THR A 426 15.73 -13.23 10.37
CA THR A 426 16.79 -12.29 10.72
C THR A 426 17.47 -11.82 9.46
N ALA A 427 17.64 -10.52 9.30
CA ALA A 427 18.25 -9.98 8.10
C ALA A 427 19.22 -8.83 8.35
N VAL A 428 20.16 -8.68 7.43
CA VAL A 428 21.07 -7.54 7.33
C VAL A 428 20.97 -6.99 5.93
N TYR A 429 20.83 -5.67 5.79
CA TYR A 429 20.76 -5.04 4.48
C TYR A 429 21.60 -3.77 4.38
N LEU A 430 22.01 -3.49 3.15
CA LEU A 430 22.72 -2.27 2.76
C LEU A 430 22.01 -1.67 1.55
N GLU A 431 21.70 -0.40 1.61
CA GLU A 431 21.23 0.39 0.48
C GLU A 431 22.16 1.58 0.24
N ASN A 432 22.44 1.85 -1.03
CA ASN A 432 23.28 2.96 -1.46
C ASN A 432 22.53 3.79 -2.48
N ARG A 433 22.66 5.10 -2.38
CA ARG A 433 22.16 6.06 -3.34
C ARG A 433 23.25 7.02 -3.76
N LEU A 434 23.39 7.19 -5.07
CA LEU A 434 24.35 8.08 -5.68
C LEU A 434 23.65 9.01 -6.69
N GLU A 435 23.86 10.30 -6.54
CA GLU A 435 23.43 11.34 -7.47
C GLU A 435 24.64 11.84 -8.28
N ILE A 436 24.53 11.90 -9.58
CA ILE A 436 25.58 12.39 -10.48
C ILE A 436 25.05 13.56 -11.30
N GLY A 437 25.64 14.74 -11.06
CA GLY A 437 25.35 15.96 -11.83
C GLY A 437 23.89 16.45 -11.76
N GLY A 438 23.14 16.09 -10.71
CA GLY A 438 21.74 16.47 -10.54
C GLY A 438 20.77 15.87 -11.57
N ARG A 439 21.20 14.83 -12.30
CA ARG A 439 20.45 14.22 -13.40
C ARG A 439 20.40 12.71 -13.37
N LEU A 440 21.47 12.05 -12.95
CA LEU A 440 21.54 10.60 -12.87
C LEU A 440 21.48 10.19 -11.39
N PHE A 441 20.48 9.39 -11.08
CA PHE A 441 20.22 8.85 -9.75
C PHE A 441 20.35 7.34 -9.81
N LEU A 442 21.28 6.80 -9.04
CA LEU A 442 21.56 5.36 -8.97
C LEU A 442 21.24 4.86 -7.57
N SER A 443 20.55 3.74 -7.48
CA SER A 443 20.31 3.03 -6.22
C SER A 443 20.77 1.59 -6.35
N ALA A 444 21.48 1.09 -5.33
CA ALA A 444 21.91 -0.28 -5.23
C ALA A 444 21.68 -0.80 -3.81
N GLY A 445 21.00 -1.91 -3.68
CA GLY A 445 20.70 -2.53 -2.40
C GLY A 445 20.95 -4.04 -2.42
N VAL A 446 21.24 -4.59 -1.26
CA VAL A 446 21.28 -6.04 -1.03
C VAL A 446 20.82 -6.34 0.39
N ARG A 447 19.99 -7.38 0.52
CA ARG A 447 19.53 -7.90 1.81
C ARG A 447 19.87 -9.38 1.89
N GLY A 448 20.57 -9.77 2.95
CA GLY A 448 20.79 -11.16 3.33
C GLY A 448 19.76 -11.58 4.38
N GLU A 449 19.01 -12.61 4.10
CA GLU A 449 17.97 -13.14 4.98
C GLU A 449 18.31 -14.54 5.47
N PHE A 450 18.00 -14.79 6.75
CA PHE A 450 18.16 -16.05 7.46
C PHE A 450 16.82 -16.44 8.07
N ILE A 451 16.07 -17.27 7.33
CA ILE A 451 14.70 -17.66 7.66
C ILE A 451 14.75 -19.02 8.37
N HIS A 452 14.48 -19.03 9.66
CA HIS A 452 14.44 -20.24 10.48
C HIS A 452 12.99 -20.63 10.76
N THR A 453 12.55 -21.79 10.24
CA THR A 453 11.25 -22.40 10.59
C THR A 453 11.48 -23.49 11.61
N ALA A 454 10.75 -23.44 12.73
CA ALA A 454 10.81 -24.46 13.78
C ALA A 454 10.31 -25.82 13.25
N SER A 455 10.64 -26.90 13.96
CA SER A 455 10.13 -28.24 13.62
C SER A 455 8.60 -28.28 13.70
N ILE A 456 7.99 -29.04 12.78
CA ILE A 456 6.54 -29.21 12.70
C ILE A 456 6.24 -30.71 12.91
N PRO A 457 5.36 -31.09 13.85
CA PRO A 457 5.01 -32.48 14.11
C PRO A 457 4.31 -33.10 12.89
N ALA A 458 4.36 -34.43 12.80
CA ALA A 458 3.48 -35.16 11.88
C ALA A 458 2.01 -34.96 12.28
N ASP A 459 1.10 -34.92 11.30
CA ASP A 459 -0.35 -34.81 11.55
C ASP A 459 -1.04 -36.18 11.71
N GLY A 460 -0.26 -37.25 11.63
CA GLY A 460 -0.79 -38.62 11.69
C GLY A 460 -1.51 -39.09 10.42
N PHE A 461 -1.62 -38.22 9.40
CA PHE A 461 -2.42 -38.48 8.20
C PHE A 461 -1.61 -38.30 6.89
N SER A 462 -1.22 -37.10 6.54
CA SER A 462 -0.53 -36.81 5.28
C SER A 462 0.81 -36.12 5.46
N ARG A 463 0.95 -35.26 6.46
CA ARG A 463 2.18 -34.52 6.73
C ARG A 463 3.11 -35.33 7.64
N PRO A 464 4.33 -35.69 7.17
CA PRO A 464 5.35 -36.29 8.02
C PRO A 464 5.93 -35.25 8.99
N PHE A 465 6.74 -35.70 9.95
CA PHE A 465 7.52 -34.79 10.78
C PHE A 465 8.48 -33.93 9.94
N PHE A 466 8.46 -32.62 10.11
CA PHE A 466 9.40 -31.70 9.49
C PHE A 466 10.44 -31.26 10.52
N PRO A 467 11.74 -31.53 10.29
CA PRO A 467 12.78 -30.98 11.14
C PRO A 467 12.88 -29.48 11.02
N ALA A 468 13.42 -28.81 12.04
CA ALA A 468 13.71 -27.39 11.94
C ALA A 468 14.65 -27.11 10.76
N GLN A 469 14.35 -26.04 10.02
CA GLN A 469 15.07 -25.68 8.79
C GLN A 469 15.48 -24.21 8.82
N THR A 470 16.71 -23.94 8.37
CA THR A 470 17.17 -22.57 8.12
C THR A 470 17.51 -22.38 6.66
N ILE A 471 16.94 -21.39 6.05
CA ILE A 471 17.15 -21.01 4.65
C ILE A 471 17.84 -19.65 4.62
N SER A 472 18.95 -19.54 3.90
CA SER A 472 19.65 -18.27 3.70
C SER A 472 19.51 -17.82 2.26
N ARG A 473 19.21 -16.53 2.05
CA ARG A 473 19.06 -15.94 0.72
C ARG A 473 19.61 -14.51 0.68
N ALA A 474 20.13 -14.13 -0.48
CA ALA A 474 20.52 -12.76 -0.77
C ALA A 474 19.59 -12.18 -1.86
N ASN A 475 19.04 -11.00 -1.60
CA ASN A 475 18.12 -10.30 -2.48
C ASN A 475 18.76 -8.98 -2.94
N PRO A 476 19.41 -8.96 -4.12
CA PRO A 476 19.93 -7.73 -4.71
C PRO A 476 18.84 -6.92 -5.41
N LYS A 477 19.04 -5.58 -5.43
CA LYS A 477 18.26 -4.61 -6.21
C LYS A 477 19.19 -3.56 -6.80
N LEU A 478 18.94 -3.18 -8.04
CA LEU A 478 19.61 -2.08 -8.73
C LEU A 478 18.53 -1.21 -9.37
N ALA A 479 18.67 0.09 -9.30
CA ALA A 479 17.75 0.99 -9.97
C ALA A 479 18.48 2.25 -10.45
N ALA A 480 18.02 2.82 -11.56
CA ALA A 480 18.57 4.02 -12.15
C ALA A 480 17.45 4.92 -12.67
N ALA A 481 17.56 6.23 -12.41
CA ALA A 481 16.74 7.25 -13.05
C ALA A 481 17.66 8.30 -13.67
N TYR A 482 17.36 8.71 -14.92
CA TYR A 482 18.07 9.78 -15.61
C TYR A 482 17.09 10.84 -16.05
N VAL A 483 17.25 12.05 -15.54
CA VAL A 483 16.37 13.20 -15.81
C VAL A 483 17.07 14.19 -16.72
N MET A 484 16.51 14.42 -17.90
CA MET A 484 17.02 15.38 -18.87
C MET A 484 15.87 16.30 -19.32
N GLY A 485 15.82 17.49 -18.76
CA GLY A 485 14.76 18.45 -19.01
C GLY A 485 13.40 17.91 -18.58
N ARG A 486 12.53 17.61 -19.53
CA ARG A 486 11.16 17.09 -19.31
C ARG A 486 11.03 15.59 -19.56
N THR A 487 12.13 14.91 -19.79
CA THR A 487 12.19 13.46 -20.01
C THR A 487 12.87 12.79 -18.83
N ARG A 488 12.25 11.76 -18.29
CA ARG A 488 12.82 10.90 -17.27
C ARG A 488 12.88 9.47 -17.81
N TRP A 489 14.05 8.88 -17.81
CA TRP A 489 14.28 7.46 -18.08
C TRP A 489 14.46 6.75 -16.76
N HIS A 490 13.87 5.58 -16.62
CA HIS A 490 14.03 4.78 -15.41
C HIS A 490 14.19 3.30 -15.75
N SER A 491 14.91 2.58 -14.91
CA SER A 491 15.05 1.13 -15.00
C SER A 491 15.32 0.54 -13.64
N SER A 492 14.80 -0.64 -13.38
CA SER A 492 15.12 -1.40 -12.17
C SER A 492 15.32 -2.88 -12.47
N PHE A 493 16.18 -3.50 -11.66
CA PHE A 493 16.35 -4.94 -11.53
C PHE A 493 16.23 -5.31 -10.06
N GLY A 494 15.50 -6.37 -9.75
CA GLY A 494 15.36 -6.83 -8.37
C GLY A 494 15.02 -8.31 -8.27
N THR A 495 15.22 -8.84 -7.07
CA THR A 495 14.81 -10.19 -6.69
C THR A 495 13.88 -10.13 -5.50
N GLY A 496 13.05 -11.17 -5.36
CA GLY A 496 12.13 -11.30 -4.22
C GLY A 496 12.03 -12.75 -3.76
N ILE A 497 11.63 -12.93 -2.51
CA ILE A 497 11.36 -14.23 -1.91
C ILE A 497 10.04 -14.24 -1.16
N ARG A 498 9.37 -15.40 -1.16
CA ARG A 498 8.23 -15.71 -0.32
C ARG A 498 8.42 -17.07 0.34
N PRO A 499 8.57 -17.13 1.66
CA PRO A 499 8.58 -18.40 2.39
C PRO A 499 7.22 -19.12 2.29
N PRO A 500 7.16 -20.45 2.46
CA PRO A 500 5.91 -21.21 2.43
C PRO A 500 4.89 -20.68 3.42
N ALA A 501 3.61 -20.64 3.01
CA ALA A 501 2.50 -20.26 3.88
C ALA A 501 2.13 -21.39 4.85
N GLY A 502 1.35 -21.08 5.89
CA GLY A 502 0.84 -22.08 6.82
C GLY A 502 0.03 -23.17 6.12
N PHE A 503 -0.79 -22.81 5.12
CA PHE A 503 -1.52 -23.76 4.29
C PHE A 503 -0.59 -24.68 3.48
N ASP A 504 0.46 -24.13 2.87
CA ASP A 504 1.46 -24.92 2.13
C ASP A 504 2.09 -25.97 3.03
N LEU A 505 2.46 -25.56 4.26
CA LEU A 505 3.10 -26.45 5.25
C LEU A 505 2.12 -27.46 5.86
N ALA A 506 0.85 -27.14 5.98
CA ALA A 506 -0.17 -28.05 6.50
C ALA A 506 -0.45 -29.24 5.57
N TYR A 507 -0.44 -29.00 4.26
CA TYR A 507 -0.87 -29.99 3.26
C TYR A 507 0.22 -30.52 2.35
N THR A 508 1.49 -30.33 2.67
CA THR A 508 2.60 -30.91 1.93
C THR A 508 3.15 -32.15 2.62
N ASN A 509 3.60 -33.12 1.83
CA ASN A 509 4.42 -34.24 2.30
C ASN A 509 5.93 -33.99 2.09
N ASN A 510 6.32 -32.82 1.60
CA ASN A 510 7.69 -32.43 1.33
C ASN A 510 8.28 -31.59 2.47
N PRO A 511 9.14 -32.17 3.35
CA PRO A 511 9.77 -31.42 4.43
C PRO A 511 10.81 -30.40 3.95
N ALA A 512 11.19 -30.44 2.68
CA ALA A 512 12.23 -29.60 2.08
C ALA A 512 11.67 -28.50 1.18
N LEU A 513 10.44 -28.01 1.44
CA LEU A 513 9.86 -26.89 0.72
C LEU A 513 10.81 -25.67 0.74
N GLN A 514 11.04 -25.12 -0.44
CA GLN A 514 11.87 -23.93 -0.63
C GLN A 514 10.99 -22.68 -0.78
N PRO A 515 11.50 -21.49 -0.42
CA PRO A 515 10.82 -20.24 -0.74
C PRO A 515 10.63 -20.07 -2.25
N GLU A 516 9.49 -19.51 -2.63
CA GLU A 516 9.25 -19.04 -3.98
C GLU A 516 10.11 -17.81 -4.26
N ARG A 517 10.57 -17.67 -5.50
CA ARG A 517 11.53 -16.63 -5.88
C ARG A 517 11.06 -15.87 -7.10
N THR A 518 11.38 -14.57 -7.14
CA THR A 518 11.14 -13.72 -8.31
C THR A 518 12.44 -13.06 -8.76
N ARG A 519 12.61 -12.93 -10.09
CA ARG A 519 13.55 -12.00 -10.72
C ARG A 519 12.77 -11.12 -11.68
N SER A 520 13.02 -9.82 -11.59
CA SER A 520 12.33 -8.85 -12.43
C SER A 520 13.30 -7.82 -12.97
N ILE A 521 13.00 -7.37 -14.18
CA ILE A 521 13.59 -6.18 -14.78
C ILE A 521 12.49 -5.33 -15.37
N ASP A 522 12.57 -4.02 -15.19
CA ASP A 522 11.74 -3.06 -15.90
C ASP A 522 12.57 -1.90 -16.45
N ALA A 523 12.01 -1.24 -17.48
CA ALA A 523 12.56 -0.02 -18.05
C ALA A 523 11.42 0.82 -18.62
N GLY A 524 11.49 2.12 -18.42
CA GLY A 524 10.45 3.04 -18.87
C GLY A 524 10.95 4.45 -19.15
N VAL A 525 10.05 5.24 -19.72
CA VAL A 525 10.26 6.64 -20.03
C VAL A 525 9.01 7.45 -19.67
N GLU A 526 9.22 8.52 -18.93
CA GLU A 526 8.22 9.54 -18.68
C GLU A 526 8.57 10.79 -19.49
N GLN A 527 7.58 11.34 -20.18
CA GLN A 527 7.74 12.55 -20.99
C GLN A 527 6.66 13.57 -20.63
N LYS A 528 7.10 14.74 -20.16
CA LYS A 528 6.22 15.91 -19.93
C LYS A 528 6.20 16.78 -21.18
N LEU A 529 5.01 17.17 -21.64
CA LEU A 529 4.76 17.92 -22.87
C LEU A 529 3.86 19.14 -22.60
N PHE A 530 3.86 20.12 -23.51
CA PHE A 530 2.97 21.30 -23.47
C PHE A 530 2.99 22.05 -22.15
N HIS A 531 4.18 22.35 -21.61
CA HIS A 531 4.35 23.00 -20.30
C HIS A 531 3.66 22.21 -19.17
N ASP A 532 3.92 20.88 -19.14
CA ASP A 532 3.45 19.91 -18.17
C ASP A 532 1.92 19.68 -18.15
N ARG A 533 1.21 20.15 -19.21
CA ARG A 533 -0.22 19.83 -19.38
C ARG A 533 -0.49 18.41 -19.81
N LEU A 534 0.48 17.72 -20.37
CA LEU A 534 0.43 16.31 -20.74
C LEU A 534 1.68 15.62 -20.19
N ALA A 535 1.51 14.59 -19.38
CA ALA A 535 2.56 13.65 -19.00
C ALA A 535 2.20 12.26 -19.54
N LEU A 536 3.14 11.63 -20.21
CA LEU A 536 3.03 10.28 -20.73
C LEU A 536 4.09 9.42 -20.05
N ASP A 537 3.73 8.24 -19.61
CA ASP A 537 4.63 7.20 -19.11
C ASP A 537 4.45 5.93 -19.91
N GLY A 538 5.54 5.27 -20.26
CA GLY A 538 5.55 3.97 -20.87
C GLY A 538 6.62 3.09 -20.23
N THR A 539 6.22 1.97 -19.65
CA THR A 539 7.11 1.04 -18.96
C THR A 539 6.94 -0.38 -19.50
N TYR A 540 8.03 -1.03 -19.89
CA TYR A 540 8.09 -2.46 -20.18
C TYR A 540 8.63 -3.20 -18.97
N PHE A 541 8.07 -4.38 -18.65
CA PHE A 541 8.52 -5.23 -17.55
C PHE A 541 8.60 -6.71 -17.96
N TYR A 542 9.53 -7.44 -17.31
CA TYR A 542 9.71 -8.87 -17.43
C TYR A 542 9.95 -9.50 -16.06
N ASN A 543 9.04 -10.38 -15.64
CA ASN A 543 9.07 -11.10 -14.37
C ASN A 543 9.24 -12.60 -14.62
N ARG A 544 10.15 -13.24 -13.89
CA ARG A 544 10.33 -14.66 -13.84
C ARG A 544 10.10 -15.17 -12.43
N PHE A 545 9.18 -16.12 -12.27
CA PHE A 545 8.84 -16.74 -11.00
C PHE A 545 9.36 -18.17 -10.99
N TYR A 546 10.05 -18.54 -9.91
CA TYR A 546 10.69 -19.83 -9.72
C TYR A 546 10.20 -20.51 -8.46
N ASP A 547 10.22 -21.84 -8.46
CA ASP A 547 9.95 -22.69 -7.31
C ASP A 547 8.57 -22.44 -6.73
N LEU A 548 7.58 -22.13 -7.59
CA LEU A 548 6.21 -21.83 -7.17
C LEU A 548 5.62 -23.04 -6.45
N ILE A 549 5.09 -22.80 -5.27
CA ILE A 549 4.40 -23.81 -4.47
C ILE A 549 2.98 -23.91 -4.99
N VAL A 550 2.67 -25.05 -5.59
CA VAL A 550 1.35 -25.34 -6.14
C VAL A 550 0.89 -26.71 -5.70
N THR A 551 -0.43 -26.87 -5.60
CA THR A 551 -1.05 -28.19 -5.38
C THR A 551 -1.57 -28.70 -6.72
N LEU A 552 -1.12 -29.87 -7.11
CA LEU A 552 -1.51 -30.56 -8.33
C LEU A 552 -2.20 -31.88 -7.99
N GLY A 553 -3.25 -32.25 -8.75
CA GLY A 553 -3.96 -33.52 -8.61
C GLY A 553 -5.40 -33.39 -8.13
N GLY A 554 -5.94 -34.45 -7.58
CA GLY A 554 -7.33 -34.58 -7.15
C GLY A 554 -7.69 -33.74 -5.92
N SER A 555 -8.92 -33.93 -5.41
CA SER A 555 -9.40 -33.22 -4.22
C SER A 555 -8.70 -33.71 -2.94
N LEU A 556 -8.76 -32.88 -1.87
CA LEU A 556 -8.25 -33.22 -0.53
C LEU A 556 -8.86 -34.54 0.03
N SER A 557 -10.05 -34.94 -0.44
CA SER A 557 -10.66 -36.23 -0.07
C SER A 557 -9.97 -37.45 -0.70
N GLN A 558 -9.04 -37.26 -1.66
CA GLN A 558 -8.28 -38.30 -2.32
C GLN A 558 -6.78 -38.04 -2.18
N LEU A 559 -6.29 -38.09 -0.97
CA LEU A 559 -4.95 -37.66 -0.56
C LEU A 559 -3.78 -38.30 -1.33
N GLY A 560 -3.93 -39.53 -1.81
CA GLY A 560 -2.93 -40.18 -2.64
C GLY A 560 -2.81 -39.64 -4.08
N LEU A 561 -3.72 -38.75 -4.48
CA LEU A 561 -3.84 -38.23 -5.84
C LEU A 561 -3.48 -36.74 -5.95
N TYR A 562 -2.96 -36.09 -4.90
CA TYR A 562 -2.46 -34.73 -4.99
C TYR A 562 -1.05 -34.58 -4.40
N GLN A 563 -0.35 -33.55 -4.86
CA GLN A 563 1.00 -33.21 -4.40
C GLN A 563 1.12 -31.69 -4.25
N THR A 564 1.53 -31.22 -3.10
CA THR A 564 1.90 -29.82 -2.85
C THR A 564 3.41 -29.69 -2.77
N GLY A 565 3.99 -28.79 -3.54
CA GLY A 565 5.43 -28.60 -3.55
C GLY A 565 5.88 -27.48 -4.49
N ASN A 566 7.19 -27.30 -4.60
CA ASN A 566 7.81 -26.36 -5.55
C ASN A 566 7.77 -26.92 -6.98
N LEU A 567 6.58 -27.00 -7.55
CA LEU A 567 6.30 -27.78 -8.75
C LEU A 567 6.23 -26.95 -10.03
N ALA A 568 6.15 -25.61 -9.93
CA ALA A 568 5.91 -24.78 -11.09
C ALA A 568 6.92 -23.64 -11.24
N ASN A 569 7.17 -23.25 -12.49
CA ASN A 569 7.82 -21.98 -12.83
C ASN A 569 6.95 -21.25 -13.84
N SER A 570 6.92 -19.92 -13.74
CA SER A 570 6.14 -19.10 -14.66
C SER A 570 6.84 -17.80 -15.03
N ARG A 571 6.30 -17.11 -16.03
CA ARG A 571 6.72 -15.74 -16.37
C ARG A 571 5.51 -14.83 -16.57
N ALA A 572 5.74 -13.55 -16.36
CA ALA A 572 4.84 -12.49 -16.74
C ALA A 572 5.64 -11.35 -17.39
N GLN A 573 5.20 -10.89 -18.54
CA GLN A 573 5.83 -9.77 -19.25
C GLN A 573 4.76 -8.88 -19.85
N GLY A 574 5.06 -7.59 -19.97
CA GLY A 574 4.07 -6.67 -20.47
C GLY A 574 4.56 -5.25 -20.62
N ALA A 575 3.64 -4.40 -21.06
CA ALA A 575 3.85 -2.98 -21.15
C ALA A 575 2.71 -2.23 -20.45
N GLU A 576 3.07 -1.22 -19.72
CA GLU A 576 2.16 -0.26 -19.06
C GLU A 576 2.30 1.08 -19.75
N PHE A 577 1.17 1.72 -20.02
CA PHE A 577 1.09 3.08 -20.54
C PHE A 577 0.20 3.89 -19.63
N ALA A 578 0.67 5.05 -19.20
CA ALA A 578 -0.13 5.99 -18.42
C ALA A 578 -0.07 7.39 -19.06
N ALA A 579 -1.16 8.11 -18.93
CA ALA A 579 -1.27 9.48 -19.39
C ALA A 579 -1.98 10.35 -18.35
N LYS A 580 -1.45 11.55 -18.12
CA LYS A 580 -2.09 12.59 -17.30
C LYS A 580 -2.23 13.84 -18.17
N LEU A 581 -3.45 14.32 -18.35
CA LEU A 581 -3.77 15.43 -19.25
C LEU A 581 -4.58 16.49 -18.52
N ARG A 582 -4.15 17.74 -18.62
CA ARG A 582 -4.87 18.93 -18.13
C ARG A 582 -5.16 19.88 -19.28
N PRO A 583 -6.21 19.60 -20.08
CA PRO A 583 -6.52 20.42 -21.25
C PRO A 583 -7.03 21.83 -20.89
N ALA A 584 -7.65 21.96 -19.72
CA ALA A 584 -8.13 23.21 -19.15
C ALA A 584 -7.94 23.22 -17.64
N ARG A 585 -8.01 24.38 -16.97
CA ARG A 585 -7.87 24.49 -15.51
C ARG A 585 -8.92 23.69 -14.72
N TRP A 586 -10.08 23.46 -15.32
CA TRP A 586 -11.25 22.83 -14.76
C TRP A 586 -11.43 21.35 -15.20
N VAL A 587 -10.50 20.81 -16.02
CA VAL A 587 -10.52 19.41 -16.50
C VAL A 587 -9.17 18.77 -16.25
N PHE A 588 -9.19 17.63 -15.57
CA PHE A 588 -8.03 16.76 -15.40
C PHE A 588 -8.44 15.34 -15.82
N VAL A 589 -7.64 14.72 -16.67
CA VAL A 589 -7.88 13.35 -17.14
C VAL A 589 -6.64 12.51 -16.87
N THR A 590 -6.84 11.40 -16.18
CA THR A 590 -5.82 10.36 -16.04
C THR A 590 -6.30 9.09 -16.72
N GLY A 591 -5.39 8.34 -17.31
CA GLY A 591 -5.74 7.05 -17.89
C GLY A 591 -4.53 6.16 -17.96
N TRP A 592 -4.77 4.86 -17.94
CA TRP A 592 -3.73 3.86 -18.10
C TRP A 592 -4.25 2.65 -18.89
N TYR A 593 -3.30 1.94 -19.48
CA TYR A 593 -3.52 0.69 -20.19
C TYR A 593 -2.35 -0.25 -19.92
N THR A 594 -2.67 -1.51 -19.61
CA THR A 594 -1.70 -2.58 -19.42
C THR A 594 -1.94 -3.71 -20.40
N ARG A 595 -0.91 -4.07 -21.16
CA ARG A 595 -0.83 -5.31 -21.94
C ARG A 595 0.03 -6.30 -21.16
N LEU A 596 -0.55 -7.45 -20.79
CA LEU A 596 0.10 -8.50 -20.00
C LEU A 596 0.06 -9.82 -20.75
N LYS A 597 1.19 -10.54 -20.73
CA LYS A 597 1.26 -11.94 -21.13
C LYS A 597 1.86 -12.76 -19.99
N THR A 598 1.11 -13.75 -19.51
CA THR A 598 1.59 -14.71 -18.51
C THR A 598 1.70 -16.09 -19.11
N GLU A 599 2.57 -16.95 -18.57
CA GLU A 599 2.79 -18.29 -19.11
C GLU A 599 3.37 -19.22 -18.03
N ILE A 600 2.83 -20.43 -17.91
CA ILE A 600 3.43 -21.54 -17.16
C ILE A 600 4.57 -22.10 -18.00
N LEU A 601 5.78 -22.16 -17.43
CA LEU A 601 6.98 -22.59 -18.15
C LEU A 601 7.37 -24.03 -17.85
N SER A 602 7.08 -24.51 -16.67
CA SER A 602 7.27 -25.91 -16.27
C SER A 602 6.30 -26.30 -15.17
N LEU A 603 5.92 -27.57 -15.18
CA LEU A 603 5.16 -28.25 -14.14
C LEU A 603 5.86 -29.59 -13.87
N ASN A 604 6.38 -29.76 -12.65
CA ASN A 604 7.18 -30.92 -12.26
C ASN A 604 6.41 -31.74 -11.22
N GLY A 605 5.27 -32.32 -11.61
CA GLY A 605 4.48 -33.20 -10.77
C GLY A 605 4.79 -34.68 -10.98
N SER A 606 4.34 -35.53 -10.05
CA SER A 606 4.38 -36.98 -10.22
C SER A 606 3.46 -37.45 -11.35
N ALA A 607 3.87 -38.44 -12.13
CA ALA A 607 3.07 -39.04 -13.20
C ALA A 607 1.78 -39.74 -12.68
N ASN A 608 1.68 -40.03 -11.38
CA ASN A 608 0.54 -40.68 -10.74
C ASN A 608 -0.54 -39.72 -10.22
N LEU A 609 -0.36 -38.40 -10.42
CA LEU A 609 -1.36 -37.41 -10.05
C LEU A 609 -2.60 -37.54 -10.95
N ALA A 610 -3.78 -37.24 -10.39
CA ALA A 610 -5.00 -37.08 -11.21
C ALA A 610 -4.77 -36.05 -12.32
N PRO A 611 -5.51 -36.10 -13.43
CA PRO A 611 -5.30 -35.17 -14.55
C PRO A 611 -5.21 -33.72 -14.07
N VAL A 612 -4.09 -33.10 -14.32
CA VAL A 612 -3.84 -31.70 -13.95
C VAL A 612 -4.45 -30.82 -15.03
N PRO A 613 -5.36 -29.89 -14.70
CA PRO A 613 -5.93 -29.01 -15.71
C PRO A 613 -4.94 -27.98 -16.23
N PHE A 614 -3.84 -27.74 -15.50
CA PHE A 614 -2.78 -26.80 -15.93
C PHE A 614 -1.82 -27.44 -16.92
N GLN A 615 -1.37 -26.65 -17.91
CA GLN A 615 -0.45 -27.07 -18.95
C GLN A 615 0.71 -26.06 -19.13
N VAL A 616 1.87 -26.55 -19.54
CA VAL A 616 2.98 -25.70 -19.97
C VAL A 616 2.54 -24.88 -21.19
N GLY A 617 2.85 -23.59 -21.20
CA GLY A 617 2.39 -22.63 -22.21
C GLY A 617 1.07 -21.92 -21.87
N GLN A 618 0.34 -22.39 -20.87
CA GLN A 618 -0.93 -21.82 -20.46
C GLN A 618 -0.75 -20.50 -19.68
N GLU A 619 -1.72 -19.60 -19.81
CA GLU A 619 -1.79 -18.36 -19.02
C GLU A 619 -2.10 -18.64 -17.55
N LEU A 620 -1.72 -17.70 -16.66
CA LEU A 620 -2.03 -17.77 -15.24
C LEU A 620 -3.48 -17.35 -14.97
N LEU A 621 -4.09 -17.95 -13.94
CA LEU A 621 -5.47 -17.66 -13.55
C LEU A 621 -5.67 -16.19 -13.17
N ARG A 622 -6.80 -15.60 -13.57
CA ARG A 622 -7.26 -14.25 -13.18
C ARG A 622 -6.30 -13.12 -13.55
N ARG A 623 -5.44 -13.30 -14.57
CA ARG A 623 -4.54 -12.29 -15.10
C ARG A 623 -5.03 -11.85 -16.48
N PRO A 624 -5.72 -10.69 -16.57
CA PRO A 624 -6.23 -10.22 -17.85
C PRO A 624 -5.08 -9.84 -18.78
N ALA A 625 -5.17 -10.28 -20.03
CA ALA A 625 -4.19 -9.89 -21.04
C ALA A 625 -4.26 -8.39 -21.39
N ASN A 626 -5.40 -7.76 -21.16
CA ASN A 626 -5.64 -6.33 -21.38
C ASN A 626 -6.45 -5.78 -20.23
N SER A 627 -6.03 -4.65 -19.66
CA SER A 627 -6.79 -3.91 -18.66
C SER A 627 -6.48 -2.42 -18.76
N GLY A 628 -7.38 -1.59 -18.28
CA GLY A 628 -7.18 -0.16 -18.29
C GLY A 628 -8.25 0.61 -17.53
N ALA A 629 -7.92 1.85 -17.18
CA ALA A 629 -8.86 2.79 -16.59
C ALA A 629 -8.67 4.19 -17.18
N VAL A 630 -9.73 4.97 -17.13
CA VAL A 630 -9.73 6.40 -17.41
C VAL A 630 -10.56 7.11 -16.35
N VAL A 631 -10.00 8.15 -15.77
CA VAL A 631 -10.70 9.02 -14.82
C VAL A 631 -10.68 10.44 -15.37
N ALA A 632 -11.84 11.02 -15.55
CA ALA A 632 -12.01 12.42 -15.95
C ALA A 632 -12.62 13.21 -14.80
N THR A 633 -11.85 14.14 -14.25
CA THR A 633 -12.24 15.04 -13.17
C THR A 633 -12.58 16.42 -13.74
N PHE A 634 -13.74 16.95 -13.39
CA PHE A 634 -14.24 18.26 -13.77
C PHE A 634 -14.48 19.08 -12.50
N THR A 635 -13.78 20.20 -12.35
CA THR A 635 -13.95 21.09 -11.19
C THR A 635 -14.27 22.51 -11.62
N ARG A 636 -15.49 23.00 -11.31
CA ARG A 636 -15.89 24.36 -11.65
C ARG A 636 -16.75 24.97 -10.55
N GLY A 637 -16.23 26.00 -9.92
CA GLY A 637 -16.93 26.69 -8.83
C GLY A 637 -17.18 25.76 -7.64
N LYS A 638 -18.44 25.52 -7.33
CA LYS A 638 -18.84 24.63 -6.21
C LYS A 638 -19.03 23.17 -6.60
N VAL A 639 -18.85 22.84 -7.86
CA VAL A 639 -19.09 21.48 -8.39
C VAL A 639 -17.78 20.84 -8.75
N ALA A 640 -17.56 19.62 -8.26
CA ALA A 640 -16.56 18.68 -8.77
C ALA A 640 -17.25 17.38 -9.16
N ALA A 641 -16.92 16.85 -10.33
CA ALA A 641 -17.49 15.61 -10.86
C ALA A 641 -16.36 14.73 -11.41
N ASP A 642 -16.43 13.45 -11.11
CA ASP A 642 -15.52 12.44 -11.66
C ASP A 642 -16.30 11.39 -12.43
N VAL A 643 -15.78 11.04 -13.60
CA VAL A 643 -16.25 9.91 -14.39
C VAL A 643 -15.10 8.91 -14.48
N THR A 644 -15.28 7.74 -13.90
CA THR A 644 -14.29 6.66 -13.89
C THR A 644 -14.77 5.55 -14.83
N GLY A 645 -13.94 5.18 -15.80
CA GLY A 645 -14.13 4.00 -16.62
C GLY A 645 -13.03 2.98 -16.30
N TYR A 646 -13.39 1.74 -16.02
CA TYR A 646 -12.46 0.61 -15.84
C TYR A 646 -12.87 -0.53 -16.75
N PHE A 647 -11.90 -1.18 -17.39
CA PHE A 647 -12.13 -2.41 -18.15
C PHE A 647 -11.04 -3.45 -17.91
N ARG A 648 -11.42 -4.70 -18.01
CA ARG A 648 -10.51 -5.84 -18.17
C ARG A 648 -10.97 -6.78 -19.26
N GLY A 649 -10.03 -7.44 -19.94
CA GLY A 649 -10.30 -8.54 -20.86
C GLY A 649 -10.77 -9.82 -20.14
N SER A 650 -11.10 -10.85 -20.91
CA SER A 650 -11.38 -12.18 -20.36
C SER A 650 -10.15 -12.73 -19.61
N VAL A 651 -10.40 -13.58 -18.64
CA VAL A 651 -9.38 -14.27 -17.86
C VAL A 651 -9.68 -15.75 -17.77
N LEU A 652 -8.62 -16.56 -17.68
CA LEU A 652 -8.76 -17.95 -17.28
C LEU A 652 -9.11 -18.02 -15.78
N ASP A 653 -10.10 -18.80 -15.44
CA ASP A 653 -10.56 -19.00 -14.06
C ASP A 653 -10.88 -20.46 -13.78
N VAL A 654 -11.16 -20.80 -12.54
CA VAL A 654 -11.44 -22.16 -12.09
C VAL A 654 -12.91 -22.34 -11.73
N GLU A 655 -13.36 -23.58 -11.67
CA GLU A 655 -14.67 -23.93 -11.15
C GLU A 655 -14.82 -23.43 -9.70
N PRO A 656 -15.81 -22.58 -9.39
CA PRO A 656 -15.88 -21.90 -8.09
C PRO A 656 -16.06 -22.84 -6.90
N ALA A 657 -16.79 -23.94 -7.07
CA ALA A 657 -17.08 -24.87 -5.98
C ALA A 657 -15.96 -25.90 -5.74
N PHE A 658 -15.18 -26.25 -6.77
CA PHE A 658 -14.19 -27.34 -6.72
C PHE A 658 -12.81 -26.92 -7.21
N GLY A 659 -12.62 -25.64 -7.53
CA GLY A 659 -11.35 -25.10 -7.98
C GLY A 659 -10.84 -25.75 -9.27
N ALA A 660 -9.53 -25.78 -9.44
CA ALA A 660 -8.90 -26.28 -10.66
C ALA A 660 -9.13 -27.77 -10.93
N THR A 661 -9.51 -28.54 -9.92
CA THR A 661 -9.76 -29.99 -10.07
C THR A 661 -10.96 -30.31 -10.95
N ASN A 662 -11.91 -29.39 -11.06
CA ASN A 662 -13.13 -29.57 -11.85
C ASN A 662 -13.15 -28.86 -13.20
N GLY A 663 -12.11 -28.12 -13.53
CA GLY A 663 -11.92 -27.53 -14.83
C GLY A 663 -11.53 -26.06 -14.83
N LEU A 664 -11.06 -25.63 -15.99
CA LEU A 664 -10.67 -24.25 -16.28
C LEU A 664 -11.67 -23.64 -17.25
N TYR A 665 -12.06 -22.41 -17.03
CA TYR A 665 -13.08 -21.70 -17.78
C TYR A 665 -12.62 -20.29 -18.13
N GLN A 666 -13.13 -19.77 -19.24
CA GLN A 666 -12.94 -18.37 -19.61
C GLN A 666 -14.02 -17.54 -18.89
N ASN A 667 -13.58 -16.71 -17.93
CA ASN A 667 -14.42 -15.71 -17.32
C ASN A 667 -14.43 -14.46 -18.23
N PRO A 668 -15.59 -14.01 -18.72
CA PRO A 668 -15.67 -12.92 -19.69
C PRO A 668 -15.06 -11.60 -19.18
N GLY A 669 -14.54 -10.81 -20.12
CA GLY A 669 -14.12 -9.44 -19.84
C GLY A 669 -15.33 -8.52 -19.60
N TYR A 670 -15.09 -7.39 -18.96
CA TYR A 670 -16.11 -6.37 -18.72
C TYR A 670 -15.56 -4.94 -18.80
N ALA A 671 -16.49 -3.99 -18.93
CA ALA A 671 -16.22 -2.58 -18.72
C ALA A 671 -17.26 -2.00 -17.76
N ASN A 672 -16.80 -1.20 -16.81
CA ASN A 672 -17.62 -0.57 -15.78
C ASN A 672 -17.42 0.94 -15.80
N VAL A 673 -18.45 1.71 -15.47
CA VAL A 673 -18.42 3.17 -15.36
C VAL A 673 -18.96 3.57 -14.00
N GLY A 674 -18.21 4.40 -13.29
CA GLY A 674 -18.63 5.10 -12.08
C GLY A 674 -18.78 6.60 -12.34
N ILE A 675 -19.71 7.25 -11.64
CA ILE A 675 -19.89 8.70 -11.68
C ILE A 675 -19.98 9.20 -10.24
N ASN A 676 -19.11 10.13 -9.90
CA ASN A 676 -19.10 10.77 -8.60
C ASN A 676 -19.33 12.28 -8.76
N LEU A 677 -20.19 12.85 -7.94
CA LEU A 677 -20.52 14.27 -7.94
C LEU A 677 -20.36 14.84 -6.54
N ASN A 678 -19.58 15.89 -6.39
CA ASN A 678 -19.41 16.67 -5.17
C ASN A 678 -19.95 18.08 -5.35
N TYR A 679 -20.71 18.60 -4.39
CA TYR A 679 -21.23 19.95 -4.37
C TYR A 679 -20.89 20.66 -3.04
N ALA A 680 -20.02 21.67 -3.10
CA ALA A 680 -19.62 22.45 -1.96
C ALA A 680 -20.77 23.39 -1.50
N LEU A 681 -21.39 23.07 -0.38
CA LEU A 681 -22.45 23.89 0.22
C LEU A 681 -21.90 25.16 0.90
N GLY A 682 -20.62 25.12 1.31
CA GLY A 682 -19.93 26.20 1.99
C GLY A 682 -19.64 25.87 3.47
N ARG A 683 -18.75 26.64 4.09
CA ARG A 683 -18.29 26.44 5.48
C ARG A 683 -17.74 25.01 5.72
N GLY A 684 -17.01 24.46 4.75
CA GLY A 684 -16.45 23.11 4.81
C GLY A 684 -17.44 21.97 4.56
N LEU A 685 -18.74 22.25 4.35
CA LEU A 685 -19.74 21.24 4.09
C LEU A 685 -19.85 20.93 2.59
N THR A 686 -19.79 19.65 2.24
CA THR A 686 -19.92 19.12 0.88
C THR A 686 -20.98 18.02 0.85
N ALA A 687 -21.97 18.14 -0.02
CA ALA A 687 -22.86 17.02 -0.37
C ALA A 687 -22.28 16.27 -1.56
N TYR A 688 -22.40 14.94 -1.57
CA TYR A 688 -21.92 14.12 -2.67
C TYR A 688 -22.84 12.95 -3.00
N GLY A 689 -22.69 12.43 -4.21
CA GLY A 689 -23.32 11.21 -4.66
C GLY A 689 -22.36 10.40 -5.53
N ASN A 690 -22.35 9.09 -5.36
CA ASN A 690 -21.52 8.17 -6.13
C ASN A 690 -22.42 7.09 -6.75
N LEU A 691 -22.46 7.06 -8.08
CA LEU A 691 -23.16 6.06 -8.88
C LEU A 691 -22.16 5.02 -9.36
N ARG A 692 -22.30 3.79 -8.86
CA ARG A 692 -21.42 2.66 -9.18
C ARG A 692 -22.07 1.78 -10.24
N ASN A 693 -21.28 1.22 -11.16
CA ASN A 693 -21.78 0.41 -12.29
C ASN A 693 -22.92 1.08 -13.05
N ALA A 694 -22.71 2.36 -13.47
CA ALA A 694 -23.71 3.19 -14.11
C ALA A 694 -24.30 2.57 -15.39
N LEU A 695 -23.56 1.67 -16.06
CA LEU A 695 -24.01 0.94 -17.23
C LEU A 695 -24.85 -0.31 -16.87
N ASN A 696 -25.09 -0.58 -15.60
CA ASN A 696 -25.81 -1.74 -15.08
C ASN A 696 -25.32 -3.08 -15.67
N ARG A 697 -24.01 -3.22 -15.86
CA ARG A 697 -23.41 -4.44 -16.42
C ARG A 697 -23.50 -5.60 -15.44
N HIS A 698 -23.79 -6.76 -15.98
CA HIS A 698 -23.60 -8.04 -15.26
C HIS A 698 -22.19 -8.54 -15.55
N TYR A 699 -21.39 -8.74 -14.51
CA TYR A 699 -20.03 -9.27 -14.62
C TYR A 699 -19.60 -9.96 -13.32
N GLU A 700 -18.55 -10.77 -13.43
CA GLU A 700 -17.96 -11.51 -12.33
C GLU A 700 -16.44 -11.28 -12.35
N GLU A 701 -15.85 -10.87 -11.25
CA GLU A 701 -14.38 -10.82 -11.15
C GLU A 701 -13.80 -12.20 -10.89
N VAL A 702 -14.50 -12.98 -10.10
CA VAL A 702 -14.26 -14.40 -9.85
C VAL A 702 -15.47 -15.15 -10.40
N LEU A 703 -15.23 -16.16 -11.25
CA LEU A 703 -16.28 -16.98 -11.84
C LEU A 703 -17.25 -17.48 -10.76
N GLY A 704 -18.54 -17.33 -10.97
CA GLY A 704 -19.58 -17.73 -10.02
C GLY A 704 -19.95 -16.69 -8.96
N TYR A 705 -19.25 -15.55 -8.90
CA TYR A 705 -19.51 -14.50 -7.91
C TYR A 705 -19.89 -13.17 -8.60
N PRO A 706 -21.18 -12.92 -8.82
CA PRO A 706 -21.63 -11.70 -9.47
C PRO A 706 -21.26 -10.44 -8.71
N SER A 707 -20.67 -9.48 -9.40
CA SER A 707 -20.41 -8.15 -8.87
C SER A 707 -21.71 -7.33 -8.78
N PRO A 708 -21.78 -6.32 -7.87
CA PRO A 708 -22.97 -5.51 -7.72
C PRO A 708 -23.41 -4.84 -9.03
N ARG A 709 -24.71 -4.90 -9.29
CA ARG A 709 -25.36 -4.17 -10.40
C ARG A 709 -25.31 -2.67 -10.12
N LEU A 710 -26.03 -1.89 -10.94
CA LEU A 710 -26.20 -0.46 -10.69
C LEU A 710 -26.58 -0.21 -9.24
N ASN A 711 -25.76 0.56 -8.53
CA ASN A 711 -25.99 0.96 -7.16
C ASN A 711 -25.49 2.38 -6.93
N PHE A 712 -25.95 3.01 -5.87
CA PHE A 712 -25.57 4.37 -5.54
C PHE A 712 -25.44 4.56 -4.03
N VAL A 713 -24.62 5.52 -3.65
CA VAL A 713 -24.55 6.10 -2.31
C VAL A 713 -24.63 7.62 -2.40
N ALA A 714 -25.18 8.25 -1.39
CA ALA A 714 -25.20 9.70 -1.24
C ALA A 714 -24.88 10.08 0.20
N GLY A 715 -24.15 11.17 0.39
CA GLY A 715 -23.72 11.55 1.72
C GLY A 715 -23.30 13.01 1.84
N MET A 716 -22.86 13.34 3.05
CA MET A 716 -22.30 14.63 3.40
C MET A 716 -20.95 14.47 4.06
N LYS A 717 -20.03 15.36 3.73
CA LYS A 717 -18.72 15.54 4.38
C LYS A 717 -18.66 16.93 4.96
N TRP A 718 -18.20 17.02 6.18
CA TRP A 718 -17.90 18.27 6.83
C TRP A 718 -16.45 18.33 7.22
N THR A 719 -15.69 19.23 6.60
CA THR A 719 -14.27 19.48 6.87
C THR A 719 -14.11 20.79 7.63
N LEU A 720 -13.46 20.74 8.77
CA LEU A 720 -13.13 21.87 9.62
C LEU A 720 -11.61 22.00 9.71
N GLY A 721 -11.09 23.21 9.64
CA GLY A 721 -9.68 23.51 9.87
C GLY A 721 -8.76 23.42 8.62
N ASP A 722 -9.30 23.29 7.41
CA ASP A 722 -8.51 23.39 6.15
C ASP A 722 -8.25 24.84 5.76
#